data_29e8440d3204f742c29abe611635f65f
#
_entry.id   29e8440d3204f742c29abe611635f65f
#
_cell.length_a   1.000
_cell.length_b   1.000
_cell.length_c   1.000
_cell.angle_alpha   90.00
_cell.angle_beta   90.00
_cell.angle_gamma   90.00
#
_symmetry.space_group_name_H-M   'P 1'
#
loop_
_entity.id
_entity.type
_entity.pdbx_description
1 polymer ?
#
loop_
_entity_poly.entity_id
_entity_poly.type
_entity_poly.pdbx_seq_one_letter_code
_entity_poly.pdbx_strand_id
1 'polypeptide(L)'
;MSDSAPHASPPIRLVDYRPPAWTIEDVHLAFDLDAEATEVEATLMLRCDLPGAPLRLDGEGLELLSIALDGRELAAHEYAQNEAGLDVHAARGLTRCTLRTRVRLRPSANTRLEGLYASGSLLLTQCEAEGFRRITFFIDRPDVQARWRTVLRADRARFQVLLAGGDRVAERDLADGRHEVEWHNPHPTPCYLFALAAGPMARVSKTVTGMDGREVELNVWVEGDDAEPCRYALGAVERALRWDEQRFGRCYDLGVFNVVAAQDFTMGAMENKGLNIFNARYILADERTATDADFMGIESVVGHEYFHNWSGNRVTLRDWFQLSLKEGLTVFRDQEFTADLHSRDLKRIEDVRLLRARQFAEDAGALTHPVRPAECREINNFYTLTIYEKGAEIIRMLHARLGEAAFRAGMDRYFADNDGRSATLEDFFAAHSAASGVDCSDMLAWYAQAGTPVLEVERAFDAGSGEYALTFRQRPPANVPDAAPLPMPLRFALYRADGTALPPPDAHDAETLHDGLLLRGAEHTLRWRGLDAEPLPALNLGFAAPVRLKLPMTPVERGRIVEVESDGFARWDALQALALDVLLARAGEAVPGLADVAAVDAAEAALSSAIGALLADADAHPAFVAECLALPDFDTLADAVAVVDPATLLATRDGLLDRLAATHRAALRARFDALREAAGGGIDDAAMAARSLRHAVLAWLSRVDEGSAARELWADATTMTARLAALRALLHARVSGHVDALARFSDEFATNPLVTDKWIALVATRPHPDALFDVEALLAGPHWLPTNPNRVRALIGSVARANPAAFHRADGAGYRLVAAQALALDAINPQVAARLVGAFEGLPRWSSAAQARARDALAALAGADRSRDVAEVLARLEA
;
A
#
# COMPACT_ATOMS: atom_id res chain seq x y z
N MET A 1 -47.60 4.08 -4.82
CA MET A 1 -46.69 3.08 -4.31
C MET A 1 -45.91 2.59 -5.49
N SER A 2 -44.85 3.25 -5.86
CA SER A 2 -43.87 2.79 -6.85
C SER A 2 -42.59 2.49 -6.09
N ASP A 3 -42.26 1.21 -5.97
CA ASP A 3 -41.00 0.69 -5.50
C ASP A 3 -39.89 1.19 -6.46
N SER A 4 -39.27 2.31 -6.14
CA SER A 4 -38.03 2.72 -6.79
C SER A 4 -36.87 2.19 -5.92
N ALA A 5 -36.48 0.92 -6.17
CA ALA A 5 -35.15 0.48 -5.78
C ALA A 5 -34.13 1.50 -6.36
N PRO A 6 -33.11 1.91 -5.62
CA PRO A 6 -32.08 2.78 -6.15
C PRO A 6 -31.47 2.11 -7.38
N HIS A 7 -31.53 2.79 -8.54
CA HIS A 7 -30.97 2.29 -9.79
C HIS A 7 -29.45 2.16 -9.62
N ALA A 8 -28.99 0.95 -9.34
CA ALA A 8 -27.57 0.64 -9.38
C ALA A 8 -27.04 1.01 -10.77
N SER A 9 -26.11 1.93 -10.84
CA SER A 9 -25.43 2.27 -12.11
C SER A 9 -24.89 0.99 -12.76
N PRO A 10 -25.04 0.84 -14.09
CA PRO A 10 -24.52 -0.34 -14.76
C PRO A 10 -23.00 -0.43 -14.56
N PRO A 11 -22.43 -1.64 -14.48
CA PRO A 11 -20.99 -1.80 -14.33
C PRO A 11 -20.26 -1.25 -15.57
N ILE A 12 -19.14 -0.61 -15.33
CA ILE A 12 -18.18 -0.23 -16.38
C ILE A 12 -17.35 -1.48 -16.69
N ARG A 13 -17.12 -1.79 -17.97
CA ARG A 13 -16.42 -3.00 -18.40
C ARG A 13 -15.22 -2.68 -19.27
N LEU A 14 -14.13 -3.38 -19.07
CA LEU A 14 -12.91 -3.27 -19.88
C LEU A 14 -13.19 -3.50 -21.38
N VAL A 15 -14.03 -4.48 -21.71
CA VAL A 15 -14.38 -4.81 -23.10
C VAL A 15 -15.19 -3.71 -23.82
N ASP A 16 -15.81 -2.80 -23.07
CA ASP A 16 -16.59 -1.69 -23.59
C ASP A 16 -15.73 -0.44 -23.85
N TYR A 17 -14.41 -0.50 -23.56
CA TYR A 17 -13.52 0.61 -23.86
C TYR A 17 -13.64 1.05 -25.32
N ARG A 18 -13.76 2.36 -25.53
CA ARG A 18 -13.65 3.01 -26.84
C ARG A 18 -12.73 4.22 -26.70
N PRO A 19 -11.89 4.49 -27.71
CA PRO A 19 -11.12 5.73 -27.74
C PRO A 19 -12.04 6.94 -27.58
N PRO A 20 -11.59 8.02 -26.94
CA PRO A 20 -12.39 9.22 -26.76
C PRO A 20 -12.74 9.82 -28.12
N ALA A 21 -14.03 10.21 -28.32
CA ALA A 21 -14.47 10.84 -29.54
C ALA A 21 -13.97 12.29 -29.68
N TRP A 22 -13.70 12.93 -28.54
CA TRP A 22 -13.11 14.23 -28.42
C TRP A 22 -11.86 14.16 -27.56
N THR A 23 -10.81 14.89 -27.94
CA THR A 23 -9.57 15.07 -27.17
C THR A 23 -9.34 16.52 -26.85
N ILE A 24 -8.54 16.79 -25.80
CA ILE A 24 -8.16 18.14 -25.37
C ILE A 24 -6.67 18.28 -25.63
N GLU A 25 -6.28 19.28 -26.43
CA GLU A 25 -4.86 19.49 -26.79
C GLU A 25 -4.16 20.40 -25.78
N ASP A 26 -4.84 21.49 -25.38
CA ASP A 26 -4.34 22.48 -24.41
C ASP A 26 -5.45 22.86 -23.43
N VAL A 27 -5.07 23.06 -22.18
CA VAL A 27 -5.91 23.48 -21.07
C VAL A 27 -5.36 24.75 -20.47
N HIS A 28 -6.18 25.79 -20.38
CA HIS A 28 -5.87 27.00 -19.61
C HIS A 28 -6.87 27.09 -18.47
N LEU A 29 -6.39 27.07 -17.24
CA LEU A 29 -7.19 27.27 -16.04
C LEU A 29 -6.80 28.59 -15.35
N ALA A 30 -7.80 29.34 -14.93
CA ALA A 30 -7.62 30.50 -14.09
C ALA A 30 -8.50 30.38 -12.85
N PHE A 31 -7.88 30.32 -11.69
CA PHE A 31 -8.54 30.24 -10.39
C PHE A 31 -8.53 31.59 -9.70
N ASP A 32 -9.69 31.98 -9.19
CA ASP A 32 -9.85 33.05 -8.21
C ASP A 32 -10.14 32.38 -6.87
N LEU A 33 -9.09 32.18 -6.06
CA LEU A 33 -9.11 31.28 -4.89
C LEU A 33 -9.71 31.96 -3.66
N ASP A 34 -10.72 31.31 -3.10
CA ASP A 34 -11.31 31.59 -1.80
C ASP A 34 -11.94 30.32 -1.23
N ALA A 35 -11.85 30.11 0.09
CA ALA A 35 -12.35 28.86 0.71
C ALA A 35 -13.89 28.72 0.60
N GLU A 36 -14.63 29.84 0.54
CA GLU A 36 -16.10 29.83 0.48
C GLU A 36 -16.66 29.99 -0.93
N ALA A 37 -15.87 30.56 -1.86
CA ALA A 37 -16.36 30.89 -3.20
C ALA A 37 -15.24 30.95 -4.24
N THR A 38 -14.52 29.86 -4.46
CA THR A 38 -13.54 29.77 -5.55
C THR A 38 -14.24 29.80 -6.90
N GLU A 39 -13.81 30.67 -7.82
CA GLU A 39 -14.24 30.66 -9.21
C GLU A 39 -13.13 30.09 -10.09
N VAL A 40 -13.54 29.22 -11.04
CA VAL A 40 -12.63 28.58 -11.99
C VAL A 40 -13.09 28.89 -13.42
N GLU A 41 -12.23 29.55 -14.18
CA GLU A 41 -12.38 29.69 -15.62
C GLU A 41 -11.50 28.65 -16.31
N ALA A 42 -12.12 27.77 -17.11
CA ALA A 42 -11.44 26.76 -17.91
C ALA A 42 -11.60 27.12 -19.39
N THR A 43 -10.50 27.13 -20.15
CA THR A 43 -10.48 27.25 -21.61
C THR A 43 -9.85 25.97 -22.18
N LEU A 44 -10.65 25.18 -22.90
CA LEU A 44 -10.28 23.88 -23.46
C LEU A 44 -10.16 23.98 -24.97
N MET A 45 -9.01 23.63 -25.53
CA MET A 45 -8.81 23.49 -26.96
C MET A 45 -9.12 22.06 -27.38
N LEU A 46 -10.26 21.85 -27.98
CA LEU A 46 -10.88 20.55 -28.28
C LEU A 46 -10.71 20.15 -29.73
N ARG A 47 -10.43 18.86 -29.95
CA ARG A 47 -10.41 18.22 -31.26
C ARG A 47 -11.36 17.03 -31.29
N CYS A 48 -12.18 16.92 -32.31
CA CYS A 48 -13.08 15.81 -32.55
C CYS A 48 -12.39 14.76 -33.41
N ASP A 49 -12.13 13.59 -32.88
CA ASP A 49 -11.50 12.47 -33.58
C ASP A 49 -12.56 11.55 -34.26
N LEU A 50 -13.85 11.67 -33.85
CA LEU A 50 -14.97 10.95 -34.49
C LEU A 50 -16.01 11.95 -35.02
N PRO A 51 -16.00 12.31 -36.31
CA PRO A 51 -16.89 13.33 -36.88
C PRO A 51 -18.36 13.10 -36.56
N GLY A 52 -19.03 14.15 -36.04
CA GLY A 52 -20.44 14.13 -35.67
C GLY A 52 -20.74 13.59 -34.26
N ALA A 53 -19.72 13.16 -33.50
CA ALA A 53 -19.90 12.77 -32.12
C ALA A 53 -20.36 13.94 -31.23
N PRO A 54 -21.25 13.72 -30.26
CA PRO A 54 -21.62 14.74 -29.30
C PRO A 54 -20.42 15.10 -28.41
N LEU A 55 -20.30 16.39 -28.04
CA LEU A 55 -19.36 16.81 -27.01
C LEU A 55 -20.07 16.73 -25.66
N ARG A 56 -19.60 15.81 -24.82
CA ARG A 56 -20.00 15.65 -23.41
C ARG A 56 -18.80 15.82 -22.51
N LEU A 57 -19.00 16.55 -21.43
CA LEU A 57 -18.03 16.75 -20.36
C LEU A 57 -18.59 16.24 -19.04
N ASP A 58 -17.77 15.58 -18.24
CA ASP A 58 -18.09 15.18 -16.88
C ASP A 58 -18.06 16.40 -15.97
N GLY A 59 -18.92 16.44 -14.94
CA GLY A 59 -18.96 17.52 -13.96
C GLY A 59 -19.88 17.17 -12.81
N GLU A 60 -19.42 17.34 -11.57
CA GLU A 60 -20.16 17.02 -10.37
C GLU A 60 -20.10 18.17 -9.36
N GLY A 61 -21.26 18.57 -8.84
CA GLY A 61 -21.37 19.59 -7.80
C GLY A 61 -20.94 21.00 -8.26
N LEU A 62 -20.99 21.30 -9.55
CA LEU A 62 -20.54 22.58 -10.13
C LEU A 62 -21.70 23.55 -10.34
N GLU A 63 -21.53 24.79 -9.91
CA GLU A 63 -22.40 25.92 -10.29
C GLU A 63 -21.85 26.55 -11.58
N LEU A 64 -22.50 26.32 -12.72
CA LEU A 64 -22.11 26.93 -14.01
C LEU A 64 -22.50 28.41 -14.04
N LEU A 65 -21.53 29.30 -14.14
CA LEU A 65 -21.73 30.76 -14.22
C LEU A 65 -21.83 31.27 -15.66
N SER A 66 -20.99 30.74 -16.58
CA SER A 66 -21.04 31.06 -18.00
C SER A 66 -20.43 29.95 -18.86
N ILE A 67 -20.86 29.89 -20.12
CA ILE A 67 -20.33 28.99 -21.14
C ILE A 67 -20.21 29.69 -22.47
N ALA A 68 -19.09 29.58 -23.18
CA ALA A 68 -18.85 30.15 -24.48
C ALA A 68 -18.14 29.15 -25.40
N LEU A 69 -18.49 29.15 -26.67
CA LEU A 69 -17.87 28.34 -27.74
C LEU A 69 -17.29 29.25 -28.79
N ASP A 70 -15.99 29.11 -29.11
CA ASP A 70 -15.24 29.96 -30.06
C ASP A 70 -15.41 31.45 -29.79
N GLY A 71 -15.44 31.86 -28.52
CA GLY A 71 -15.57 33.24 -28.06
C GLY A 71 -17.02 33.78 -28.02
N ARG A 72 -18.02 32.99 -28.45
CA ARG A 72 -19.45 33.36 -28.38
C ARG A 72 -20.13 32.66 -27.19
N GLU A 73 -20.82 33.42 -26.37
CA GLU A 73 -21.64 32.86 -25.29
C GLU A 73 -22.80 32.03 -25.87
N LEU A 74 -23.06 30.88 -25.21
CA LEU A 74 -24.09 29.94 -25.60
C LEU A 74 -25.45 30.30 -24.95
N ALA A 75 -26.52 30.21 -25.74
CA ALA A 75 -27.88 30.30 -25.24
C ALA A 75 -28.30 28.99 -24.56
N ALA A 76 -29.28 29.03 -23.65
CA ALA A 76 -29.68 27.89 -22.82
C ALA A 76 -30.13 26.63 -23.61
N HIS A 77 -30.54 26.75 -24.88
CA HIS A 77 -30.91 25.62 -25.73
C HIS A 77 -29.73 24.99 -26.49
N GLU A 78 -28.54 25.61 -26.45
CA GLU A 78 -27.33 25.16 -27.15
C GLU A 78 -26.47 24.21 -26.28
N TYR A 79 -26.84 24.04 -25.01
CA TYR A 79 -26.22 23.08 -24.07
C TYR A 79 -27.29 22.54 -23.11
N ALA A 80 -26.92 21.44 -22.42
CA ALA A 80 -27.72 20.91 -21.33
C ALA A 80 -26.78 20.48 -20.17
N GLN A 81 -27.06 20.96 -18.96
CA GLN A 81 -26.37 20.54 -17.72
C GLN A 81 -27.26 19.59 -16.94
N ASN A 82 -26.68 18.53 -16.40
CA ASN A 82 -27.31 17.62 -15.45
C ASN A 82 -26.34 17.33 -14.26
N GLU A 83 -26.73 16.47 -13.32
CA GLU A 83 -25.92 16.13 -12.14
C GLU A 83 -24.59 15.46 -12.50
N ALA A 84 -24.47 14.81 -13.68
CA ALA A 84 -23.29 14.08 -14.11
C ALA A 84 -22.42 14.82 -15.12
N GLY A 85 -22.83 16.03 -15.59
CA GLY A 85 -22.02 16.78 -16.53
C GLY A 85 -22.75 17.74 -17.44
N LEU A 86 -22.13 18.03 -18.58
CA LEU A 86 -22.52 19.07 -19.54
C LEU A 86 -22.50 18.53 -20.98
N ASP A 87 -23.63 18.53 -21.64
CA ASP A 87 -23.76 18.24 -23.06
C ASP A 87 -23.74 19.54 -23.88
N VAL A 88 -22.77 19.72 -24.80
CA VAL A 88 -22.60 20.93 -25.58
C VAL A 88 -23.16 20.71 -27.00
N HIS A 89 -24.45 21.03 -27.20
CA HIS A 89 -25.14 20.79 -28.46
C HIS A 89 -24.60 21.66 -29.62
N ALA A 90 -24.11 22.86 -29.27
CA ALA A 90 -23.53 23.80 -30.25
C ALA A 90 -22.21 23.28 -30.88
N ALA A 91 -21.57 22.30 -30.30
CA ALA A 91 -20.33 21.68 -30.82
C ALA A 91 -20.62 20.62 -31.90
N ARG A 92 -21.89 20.28 -32.16
CA ARG A 92 -22.25 19.22 -33.09
C ARG A 92 -21.76 19.56 -34.50
N GLY A 93 -20.97 18.65 -35.09
CA GLY A 93 -20.44 18.79 -36.45
C GLY A 93 -19.12 19.58 -36.53
N LEU A 94 -18.65 20.15 -35.45
CA LEU A 94 -17.31 20.76 -35.39
C LEU A 94 -16.22 19.68 -35.32
N THR A 95 -15.06 19.96 -35.90
CA THR A 95 -13.87 19.13 -35.84
C THR A 95 -12.84 19.68 -34.83
N ARG A 96 -12.90 20.97 -34.56
CA ARG A 96 -12.14 21.70 -33.57
C ARG A 96 -12.98 22.84 -33.01
N CYS A 97 -12.81 23.13 -31.72
CA CYS A 97 -13.41 24.30 -31.07
C CYS A 97 -12.67 24.65 -29.80
N THR A 98 -12.89 25.89 -29.36
CA THR A 98 -12.45 26.35 -28.05
C THR A 98 -13.65 26.53 -27.14
N LEU A 99 -13.75 25.70 -26.11
CA LEU A 99 -14.81 25.81 -25.11
C LEU A 99 -14.27 26.55 -23.87
N ARG A 100 -15.01 27.59 -23.44
CA ARG A 100 -14.73 28.28 -22.21
C ARG A 100 -15.91 28.10 -21.27
N THR A 101 -15.64 27.63 -20.05
CA THR A 101 -16.60 27.53 -18.94
C THR A 101 -16.11 28.34 -17.74
N ARG A 102 -17.02 28.90 -16.97
CA ARG A 102 -16.73 29.49 -15.66
C ARG A 102 -17.68 28.86 -14.65
N VAL A 103 -17.10 28.35 -13.58
CA VAL A 103 -17.84 27.63 -12.52
C VAL A 103 -17.47 28.21 -11.15
N ARG A 104 -18.34 28.00 -10.18
CA ARG A 104 -18.09 28.34 -8.78
C ARG A 104 -18.10 27.07 -7.92
N LEU A 105 -17.16 27.03 -6.97
CA LEU A 105 -16.94 25.94 -6.01
C LEU A 105 -16.96 26.49 -4.58
N ARG A 106 -17.20 25.60 -3.61
CA ARG A 106 -17.10 25.88 -2.19
C ARG A 106 -16.17 24.89 -1.50
N PRO A 107 -14.85 25.11 -1.53
CA PRO A 107 -13.87 24.18 -0.98
C PRO A 107 -14.06 23.84 0.50
N SER A 108 -14.49 24.82 1.34
CA SER A 108 -14.77 24.62 2.78
C SER A 108 -15.88 23.60 3.06
N ALA A 109 -16.81 23.40 2.14
CA ALA A 109 -17.91 22.45 2.28
C ALA A 109 -17.56 21.05 1.75
N ASN A 110 -16.38 20.86 1.14
CA ASN A 110 -15.97 19.61 0.53
C ASN A 110 -15.31 18.68 1.56
N THR A 111 -16.10 17.80 2.18
CA THR A 111 -15.63 16.81 3.15
C THR A 111 -15.18 15.49 2.52
N ARG A 112 -15.48 15.28 1.23
CA ARG A 112 -15.04 14.09 0.48
C ARG A 112 -13.54 14.06 0.25
N LEU A 113 -12.90 15.26 0.25
CA LEU A 113 -11.48 15.45 -0.06
C LEU A 113 -11.14 14.99 -1.50
N GLU A 114 -12.08 15.20 -2.44
CA GLU A 114 -11.94 14.97 -3.89
C GLU A 114 -12.17 16.27 -4.65
N GLY A 115 -11.36 16.55 -5.68
CA GLY A 115 -11.34 17.87 -6.33
C GLY A 115 -10.64 18.90 -5.46
N LEU A 116 -11.13 20.15 -5.43
CA LEU A 116 -10.58 21.24 -4.61
C LEU A 116 -11.27 21.26 -3.23
N TYR A 117 -10.52 21.25 -2.15
CA TYR A 117 -11.01 21.27 -0.78
C TYR A 117 -10.14 22.12 0.16
N ALA A 118 -10.64 22.42 1.33
CA ALA A 118 -9.92 23.11 2.40
C ALA A 118 -9.42 22.11 3.45
N SER A 119 -8.14 22.25 3.87
CA SER A 119 -7.51 21.52 4.97
C SER A 119 -6.71 22.50 5.82
N GLY A 120 -7.13 22.73 7.06
CA GLY A 120 -6.55 23.77 7.89
C GLY A 120 -6.68 25.15 7.22
N SER A 121 -5.58 25.85 7.04
CA SER A 121 -5.52 27.13 6.31
C SER A 121 -5.14 26.96 4.83
N LEU A 122 -5.01 25.72 4.35
CA LEU A 122 -4.65 25.43 2.97
C LEU A 122 -5.88 25.14 2.10
N LEU A 123 -5.76 25.44 0.81
CA LEU A 123 -6.58 24.86 -0.25
C LEU A 123 -5.71 23.83 -0.98
N LEU A 124 -6.23 22.63 -1.15
CA LEU A 124 -5.54 21.49 -1.75
C LEU A 124 -6.44 20.79 -2.77
N THR A 125 -5.85 20.02 -3.66
CA THR A 125 -6.60 19.17 -4.61
C THR A 125 -6.27 17.70 -4.44
N GLN A 126 -7.26 16.84 -4.74
CA GLN A 126 -7.09 15.42 -5.02
C GLN A 126 -7.94 15.05 -6.24
N CYS A 127 -7.31 14.67 -7.34
CA CYS A 127 -8.00 14.44 -8.60
C CYS A 127 -8.07 12.96 -9.02
N GLU A 128 -7.20 12.10 -8.52
CA GLU A 128 -7.26 10.65 -8.80
C GLU A 128 -8.33 9.97 -7.91
N ALA A 129 -9.20 9.11 -8.50
CA ALA A 129 -9.28 8.72 -9.92
C ALA A 129 -10.07 9.74 -10.77
N GLU A 130 -11.23 10.21 -10.34
CA GLU A 130 -12.21 11.00 -11.09
C GLU A 130 -12.61 12.30 -10.37
N GLY A 131 -11.69 12.85 -9.55
CA GLY A 131 -11.94 14.07 -8.76
C GLY A 131 -11.84 15.37 -9.57
N PHE A 132 -11.21 15.39 -10.74
CA PHE A 132 -11.06 16.62 -11.53
C PHE A 132 -12.40 17.18 -12.01
N ARG A 133 -13.40 16.33 -12.30
CA ARG A 133 -14.77 16.71 -12.64
C ARG A 133 -15.50 17.52 -11.56
N ARG A 134 -14.95 17.58 -10.34
CA ARG A 134 -15.42 18.40 -9.22
C ARG A 134 -14.78 19.79 -9.17
N ILE A 135 -13.82 20.07 -10.09
CA ILE A 135 -13.15 21.38 -10.22
C ILE A 135 -13.72 22.16 -11.38
N THR A 136 -13.91 21.54 -12.53
CA THR A 136 -14.51 22.12 -13.72
C THR A 136 -15.05 21.04 -14.65
N PHE A 137 -15.88 21.40 -15.64
CA PHE A 137 -16.32 20.45 -16.65
C PHE A 137 -15.15 19.99 -17.52
N PHE A 138 -14.97 18.67 -17.68
CA PHE A 138 -13.83 18.08 -18.38
C PHE A 138 -14.19 16.73 -19.01
N ILE A 139 -13.39 16.25 -19.96
CA ILE A 139 -13.42 14.85 -20.39
C ILE A 139 -12.51 14.08 -19.41
N ASP A 140 -13.06 13.65 -18.28
CA ASP A 140 -12.33 13.14 -17.13
C ASP A 140 -11.97 11.65 -17.29
N ARG A 141 -10.93 11.43 -18.12
CA ARG A 141 -10.42 10.10 -18.48
C ARG A 141 -8.90 10.12 -18.54
N PRO A 142 -8.21 9.02 -18.15
CA PRO A 142 -6.74 8.96 -18.16
C PRO A 142 -6.12 8.97 -19.57
N ASP A 143 -6.87 8.60 -20.62
CA ASP A 143 -6.41 8.63 -22.02
C ASP A 143 -6.62 9.97 -22.73
N VAL A 144 -7.17 10.97 -22.05
CA VAL A 144 -7.27 12.36 -22.53
C VAL A 144 -6.16 13.18 -21.88
N GLN A 145 -5.10 13.41 -22.65
CA GLN A 145 -3.89 14.10 -22.20
C GLN A 145 -3.79 15.49 -22.84
N ALA A 146 -3.43 16.49 -22.07
CA ALA A 146 -3.27 17.87 -22.53
C ALA A 146 -2.03 18.52 -21.92
N ARG A 147 -1.58 19.62 -22.53
CA ARG A 147 -0.63 20.56 -21.90
C ARG A 147 -1.39 21.54 -21.03
N TRP A 148 -0.81 21.92 -19.89
CA TRP A 148 -1.51 22.68 -18.87
C TRP A 148 -0.84 24.02 -18.60
N ARG A 149 -1.67 25.07 -18.62
CA ARG A 149 -1.31 26.39 -18.12
C ARG A 149 -2.29 26.79 -17.03
N THR A 150 -1.78 27.06 -15.82
CA THR A 150 -2.59 27.33 -14.64
C THR A 150 -2.24 28.70 -14.06
N VAL A 151 -3.23 29.55 -13.91
CA VAL A 151 -3.11 30.87 -13.27
C VAL A 151 -3.87 30.83 -11.95
N LEU A 152 -3.17 31.10 -10.86
CA LEU A 152 -3.74 31.16 -9.50
C LEU A 152 -3.75 32.60 -9.03
N ARG A 153 -4.91 33.10 -8.59
CA ARG A 153 -5.10 34.44 -8.00
C ARG A 153 -5.68 34.30 -6.62
N ALA A 154 -5.14 35.04 -5.65
CA ALA A 154 -5.63 35.02 -4.27
C ALA A 154 -5.26 36.28 -3.49
N ASP A 155 -5.93 36.50 -2.37
CA ASP A 155 -5.52 37.45 -1.35
C ASP A 155 -4.15 37.05 -0.79
N ARG A 156 -3.14 37.93 -0.93
CA ARG A 156 -1.77 37.63 -0.49
C ARG A 156 -1.66 37.50 1.04
N ALA A 157 -2.51 38.12 1.78
CA ALA A 157 -2.48 38.02 3.25
C ALA A 157 -2.96 36.66 3.76
N ARG A 158 -3.88 36.01 3.02
CA ARG A 158 -4.42 34.67 3.36
C ARG A 158 -3.66 33.55 2.69
N PHE A 159 -3.23 33.73 1.46
CA PHE A 159 -2.61 32.71 0.62
C PHE A 159 -1.27 33.23 0.10
N GLN A 160 -0.22 33.18 0.94
CA GLN A 160 1.11 33.70 0.60
C GLN A 160 1.79 32.88 -0.50
N VAL A 161 1.52 31.59 -0.56
CA VAL A 161 2.09 30.64 -1.51
C VAL A 161 1.00 30.09 -2.40
N LEU A 162 1.25 30.09 -3.72
CA LEU A 162 0.35 29.57 -4.75
C LEU A 162 1.13 28.61 -5.64
N LEU A 163 0.87 27.30 -5.51
CA LEU A 163 1.55 26.25 -6.24
C LEU A 163 0.60 25.53 -7.18
N ALA A 164 1.08 25.17 -8.38
CA ALA A 164 0.43 24.24 -9.28
C ALA A 164 1.47 23.35 -10.01
N GLY A 165 0.99 22.36 -10.77
CA GLY A 165 1.86 21.45 -11.51
C GLY A 165 2.60 22.16 -12.66
N GLY A 166 3.88 21.76 -12.89
CA GLY A 166 4.73 22.33 -13.91
C GLY A 166 5.79 23.29 -13.41
N ASP A 167 6.39 24.09 -14.29
CA ASP A 167 7.35 25.13 -13.97
C ASP A 167 6.67 26.48 -13.76
N ARG A 168 7.15 27.29 -12.79
CA ARG A 168 6.65 28.63 -12.56
C ARG A 168 7.12 29.58 -13.68
N VAL A 169 6.13 30.18 -14.38
CA VAL A 169 6.39 31.09 -15.51
C VAL A 169 6.47 32.55 -15.06
N ALA A 170 5.51 32.98 -14.21
CA ALA A 170 5.40 34.36 -13.76
C ALA A 170 4.78 34.46 -12.38
N GLU A 171 5.13 35.54 -11.66
CA GLU A 171 4.48 35.96 -10.42
C GLU A 171 4.36 37.49 -10.45
N ARG A 172 3.20 38.02 -10.00
CA ARG A 172 2.99 39.47 -9.95
C ARG A 172 1.98 39.86 -8.87
N ASP A 173 2.19 41.01 -8.29
CA ASP A 173 1.21 41.66 -7.42
C ASP A 173 0.08 42.29 -8.25
N LEU A 174 -1.15 42.21 -7.74
CA LEU A 174 -2.32 42.88 -8.27
C LEU A 174 -2.66 44.10 -7.45
N ALA A 175 -3.45 45.07 -8.05
CA ALA A 175 -3.68 46.37 -7.45
C ALA A 175 -4.53 46.35 -6.17
N ASP A 176 -5.23 45.30 -5.87
CA ASP A 176 -6.20 45.15 -4.78
C ASP A 176 -5.66 44.37 -3.55
N GLY A 177 -4.35 44.19 -3.42
CA GLY A 177 -3.70 43.39 -2.37
C GLY A 177 -3.66 41.90 -2.65
N ARG A 178 -4.12 41.49 -3.79
CA ARG A 178 -4.03 40.13 -4.31
C ARG A 178 -2.73 39.93 -5.06
N HIS A 179 -2.41 38.68 -5.38
CA HIS A 179 -1.32 38.34 -6.27
C HIS A 179 -1.73 37.21 -7.21
N GLU A 180 -0.93 37.03 -8.26
CA GLU A 180 -1.11 36.04 -9.29
C GLU A 180 0.19 35.29 -9.54
N VAL A 181 0.09 33.97 -9.65
CA VAL A 181 1.19 33.09 -10.06
C VAL A 181 0.73 32.23 -11.24
N GLU A 182 1.58 32.16 -12.26
CA GLU A 182 1.36 31.37 -13.48
C GLU A 182 2.31 30.17 -13.53
N TRP A 183 1.74 28.99 -13.78
CA TRP A 183 2.44 27.72 -13.93
C TRP A 183 2.21 27.11 -15.31
N HIS A 184 3.19 26.39 -15.83
CA HIS A 184 3.10 25.71 -17.12
C HIS A 184 3.69 24.30 -17.06
N ASN A 185 2.88 23.27 -17.34
CA ASN A 185 3.33 21.93 -17.60
C ASN A 185 3.33 21.70 -19.13
N PRO A 186 4.51 21.62 -19.75
CA PRO A 186 4.65 21.45 -21.20
C PRO A 186 4.43 20.01 -21.67
N HIS A 187 4.42 19.04 -20.73
CA HIS A 187 4.25 17.64 -21.03
C HIS A 187 2.76 17.29 -21.05
N PRO A 188 2.26 16.58 -22.08
CA PRO A 188 0.90 16.09 -22.07
C PRO A 188 0.64 15.18 -20.86
N THR A 189 -0.36 15.50 -20.05
CA THR A 189 -0.78 14.72 -18.88
C THR A 189 -2.30 14.69 -18.77
N PRO A 190 -2.88 13.60 -18.23
CA PRO A 190 -4.31 13.53 -17.94
C PRO A 190 -4.69 14.41 -16.74
N CYS A 191 -5.97 14.70 -16.61
CA CYS A 191 -6.49 15.59 -15.58
C CYS A 191 -6.38 15.04 -14.15
N TYR A 192 -6.28 13.73 -13.96
CA TYR A 192 -6.09 13.16 -12.62
C TYR A 192 -4.74 13.54 -12.00
N LEU A 193 -3.75 13.96 -12.80
CA LEU A 193 -2.43 14.46 -12.37
C LEU A 193 -2.41 15.97 -12.08
N PHE A 194 -3.52 16.66 -12.26
CA PHE A 194 -3.63 18.07 -11.92
C PHE A 194 -3.57 18.27 -10.41
N ALA A 195 -2.78 19.27 -9.96
CA ALA A 195 -2.76 19.70 -8.58
C ALA A 195 -2.62 21.20 -8.45
N LEU A 196 -3.17 21.73 -7.36
CA LEU A 196 -2.83 23.01 -6.79
C LEU A 196 -2.75 22.92 -5.25
N ALA A 197 -1.91 23.80 -4.67
CA ALA A 197 -1.85 24.02 -3.23
C ALA A 197 -1.71 25.53 -2.96
N ALA A 198 -2.50 26.08 -2.07
CA ALA A 198 -2.46 27.51 -1.74
C ALA A 198 -2.65 27.73 -0.25
N GLY A 199 -1.87 28.64 0.33
CA GLY A 199 -2.01 29.01 1.74
C GLY A 199 -0.71 29.55 2.37
N PRO A 200 -0.69 29.70 3.71
CA PRO A 200 0.50 30.05 4.46
C PRO A 200 1.38 28.82 4.65
N MET A 201 2.47 28.73 3.88
CA MET A 201 3.38 27.59 3.92
C MET A 201 4.84 28.03 4.06
N ALA A 202 5.59 27.34 4.93
CA ALA A 202 7.04 27.36 4.98
C ALA A 202 7.64 26.23 4.14
N ARG A 203 8.92 26.34 3.76
CA ARG A 203 9.61 25.30 2.98
C ARG A 203 11.04 25.06 3.41
N VAL A 204 11.52 23.84 3.15
CA VAL A 204 12.93 23.54 2.97
C VAL A 204 13.20 23.31 1.49
N SER A 205 14.38 23.72 1.00
CA SER A 205 14.73 23.67 -0.42
C SER A 205 16.15 23.20 -0.64
N LYS A 206 16.40 22.59 -1.80
CA LYS A 206 17.74 22.23 -2.29
C LYS A 206 17.75 22.23 -3.81
N THR A 207 18.79 22.83 -4.42
CA THR A 207 19.04 22.69 -5.86
C THR A 207 19.98 21.50 -6.09
N VAL A 208 19.63 20.64 -7.03
CA VAL A 208 20.45 19.49 -7.44
C VAL A 208 20.69 19.55 -8.95
N THR A 209 21.87 19.09 -9.39
CA THR A 209 22.16 18.95 -10.83
C THR A 209 21.87 17.50 -11.23
N GLY A 210 20.95 17.29 -12.18
CA GLY A 210 20.63 15.98 -12.73
C GLY A 210 21.76 15.40 -13.58
N MET A 211 21.66 14.12 -13.92
CA MET A 211 22.63 13.40 -14.77
C MET A 211 22.73 14.02 -16.18
N ASP A 212 21.68 14.66 -16.67
CA ASP A 212 21.63 15.39 -17.93
C ASP A 212 22.20 16.82 -17.85
N GLY A 213 22.67 17.23 -16.67
CA GLY A 213 23.28 18.55 -16.42
C GLY A 213 22.28 19.67 -16.12
N ARG A 214 20.97 19.39 -16.09
CA ARG A 214 19.95 20.38 -15.69
C ARG A 214 19.92 20.57 -14.19
N GLU A 215 19.68 21.79 -13.76
CA GLU A 215 19.40 22.09 -12.36
C GLU A 215 17.90 21.86 -12.06
N VAL A 216 17.62 21.22 -10.95
CA VAL A 216 16.27 20.98 -10.43
C VAL A 216 16.18 21.53 -9.02
N GLU A 217 15.23 22.42 -8.79
CA GLU A 217 14.90 22.90 -7.45
C GLU A 217 13.94 21.94 -6.75
N LEU A 218 14.39 21.30 -5.68
CA LEU A 218 13.58 20.41 -4.84
C LEU A 218 13.02 21.20 -3.65
N ASN A 219 11.72 21.16 -3.44
CA ASN A 219 11.04 21.87 -2.38
C ASN A 219 10.11 20.95 -1.60
N VAL A 220 10.14 21.03 -0.26
CA VAL A 220 9.13 20.39 0.60
C VAL A 220 8.46 21.48 1.43
N TRP A 221 7.15 21.60 1.28
CA TRP A 221 6.31 22.63 1.87
C TRP A 221 5.41 22.06 2.97
N VAL A 222 5.18 22.86 4.00
CA VAL A 222 4.29 22.52 5.12
C VAL A 222 3.52 23.76 5.57
N GLU A 223 2.29 23.58 6.06
CA GLU A 223 1.48 24.61 6.65
C GLU A 223 2.18 25.24 7.86
N GLY A 224 2.14 26.58 7.97
CA GLY A 224 2.73 27.35 9.06
C GLY A 224 4.14 27.87 8.77
N ASP A 225 4.93 28.11 9.84
CA ASP A 225 6.20 28.85 9.77
C ASP A 225 7.44 27.97 9.95
N ASP A 226 7.27 26.70 10.37
CA ASP A 226 8.37 25.77 10.67
C ASP A 226 8.39 24.59 9.70
N ALA A 227 9.38 24.60 8.81
CA ALA A 227 9.62 23.52 7.85
C ALA A 227 10.76 22.58 8.27
N GLU A 228 11.35 22.71 9.46
CA GLU A 228 12.45 21.87 9.92
C GLU A 228 12.10 20.37 9.88
N PRO A 229 10.87 19.92 10.28
CA PRO A 229 10.47 18.51 10.21
C PRO A 229 10.42 17.92 8.78
N CYS A 230 10.50 18.77 7.73
CA CYS A 230 10.49 18.34 6.32
C CYS A 230 11.89 17.95 5.80
N ARG A 231 12.97 18.15 6.55
CA ARG A 231 14.36 17.95 6.05
C ARG A 231 14.65 16.53 5.64
N TYR A 232 14.14 15.55 6.39
CA TYR A 232 14.35 14.15 6.06
C TYR A 232 13.69 13.79 4.72
N ALA A 233 12.46 14.24 4.51
CA ALA A 233 11.73 14.04 3.26
C ALA A 233 12.44 14.71 2.07
N LEU A 234 12.99 15.93 2.24
CA LEU A 234 13.80 16.58 1.19
C LEU A 234 15.03 15.75 0.82
N GLY A 235 15.70 15.16 1.80
CA GLY A 235 16.81 14.22 1.56
C GLY A 235 16.35 12.94 0.84
N ALA A 236 15.17 12.44 1.16
CA ALA A 236 14.58 11.27 0.50
C ALA A 236 14.26 11.56 -0.99
N VAL A 237 13.72 12.75 -1.32
CA VAL A 237 13.50 13.18 -2.72
C VAL A 237 14.82 13.17 -3.50
N GLU A 238 15.91 13.71 -2.93
CA GLU A 238 17.21 13.70 -3.60
C GLU A 238 17.72 12.27 -3.82
N ARG A 239 17.60 11.38 -2.81
CA ARG A 239 18.01 9.97 -2.94
C ARG A 239 17.21 9.27 -4.03
N ALA A 240 15.89 9.47 -4.09
CA ALA A 240 15.02 8.92 -5.12
C ALA A 240 15.42 9.39 -6.52
N LEU A 241 15.66 10.69 -6.71
CA LEU A 241 16.14 11.27 -7.98
C LEU A 241 17.46 10.61 -8.40
N ARG A 242 18.45 10.52 -7.52
CA ARG A 242 19.75 9.92 -7.83
C ARG A 242 19.65 8.45 -8.17
N TRP A 243 18.83 7.70 -7.44
CA TRP A 243 18.62 6.29 -7.68
C TRP A 243 17.96 6.02 -9.03
N ASP A 244 16.92 6.79 -9.38
CA ASP A 244 16.22 6.62 -10.67
C ASP A 244 17.14 6.96 -11.87
N GLU A 245 17.97 8.00 -11.74
CA GLU A 245 19.00 8.33 -12.73
C GLU A 245 20.02 7.19 -12.89
N GLN A 246 20.48 6.61 -11.78
CA GLN A 246 21.50 5.55 -11.80
C GLN A 246 20.93 4.21 -12.25
N ARG A 247 19.79 3.80 -11.69
CA ARG A 247 19.19 2.49 -11.88
C ARG A 247 18.46 2.38 -13.23
N PHE A 248 17.68 3.42 -13.61
CA PHE A 248 16.85 3.43 -14.80
C PHE A 248 17.23 4.48 -15.85
N GLY A 249 18.21 5.34 -15.59
CA GLY A 249 18.63 6.38 -16.51
C GLY A 249 17.54 7.42 -16.76
N ARG A 250 16.65 7.65 -15.78
CA ARG A 250 15.51 8.54 -15.91
C ARG A 250 15.74 9.85 -15.18
N CYS A 251 16.02 10.92 -15.96
CA CYS A 251 16.14 12.26 -15.41
C CYS A 251 14.76 12.87 -15.14
N TYR A 252 14.68 13.72 -14.14
CA TYR A 252 13.50 14.55 -13.93
C TYR A 252 13.35 15.58 -15.06
N ASP A 253 12.14 15.89 -15.49
CA ASP A 253 11.87 16.57 -16.76
C ASP A 253 11.32 18.02 -16.62
N LEU A 254 11.22 18.53 -15.38
CA LEU A 254 10.87 19.93 -15.07
C LEU A 254 12.02 20.61 -14.29
N GLY A 255 12.00 21.96 -14.18
CA GLY A 255 12.97 22.73 -13.42
C GLY A 255 12.72 22.75 -11.91
N VAL A 256 11.50 22.37 -11.46
CA VAL A 256 11.13 22.36 -10.05
C VAL A 256 10.34 21.10 -9.69
N PHE A 257 10.62 20.53 -8.51
CA PHE A 257 9.85 19.44 -7.91
C PHE A 257 9.34 19.90 -6.55
N ASN A 258 8.02 20.05 -6.43
CA ASN A 258 7.37 20.47 -5.21
C ASN A 258 6.66 19.28 -4.53
N VAL A 259 6.79 19.22 -3.21
CA VAL A 259 6.07 18.32 -2.32
C VAL A 259 5.33 19.15 -1.29
N VAL A 260 4.07 18.86 -1.03
CA VAL A 260 3.25 19.55 -0.01
C VAL A 260 2.73 18.54 1.02
N ALA A 261 2.96 18.81 2.31
CA ALA A 261 2.42 18.04 3.42
C ALA A 261 0.98 18.49 3.74
N ALA A 262 0.02 17.57 3.62
CA ALA A 262 -1.41 17.76 3.90
C ALA A 262 -1.83 17.05 5.19
N GLN A 263 -2.56 17.74 6.07
CA GLN A 263 -3.08 17.14 7.31
C GLN A 263 -4.32 16.27 7.07
N ASP A 264 -5.21 16.69 6.17
CA ASP A 264 -6.40 15.95 5.77
C ASP A 264 -6.19 15.43 4.35
N PHE A 265 -5.83 14.13 4.25
CA PHE A 265 -5.58 13.48 2.98
C PHE A 265 -6.05 12.02 3.03
N THR A 266 -6.85 11.62 2.04
CA THR A 266 -7.47 10.30 2.01
C THR A 266 -6.46 9.19 1.68
N MET A 267 -5.44 9.50 0.86
CA MET A 267 -4.40 8.58 0.42
C MET A 267 -3.11 8.70 1.25
N GLY A 268 -2.08 7.93 0.91
CA GLY A 268 -0.72 8.08 1.43
C GLY A 268 -0.04 9.29 0.84
N ALA A 269 0.00 9.35 -0.48
CA ALA A 269 0.47 10.48 -1.26
C ALA A 269 -0.15 10.44 -2.66
N MET A 270 0.24 11.39 -3.52
CA MET A 270 -0.22 11.51 -4.91
C MET A 270 0.88 12.13 -5.79
N GLU A 271 1.15 11.48 -6.91
CA GLU A 271 2.22 11.78 -7.87
C GLU A 271 1.95 12.95 -8.82
N ASN A 272 1.06 13.86 -8.51
CA ASN A 272 0.68 14.97 -9.40
C ASN A 272 1.91 15.65 -10.05
N LYS A 273 1.85 15.89 -11.36
CA LYS A 273 3.01 16.32 -12.15
C LYS A 273 3.61 17.63 -11.67
N GLY A 274 4.82 17.56 -11.08
CA GLY A 274 5.58 18.72 -10.58
C GLY A 274 5.12 19.25 -9.21
N LEU A 275 4.02 18.73 -8.65
CA LEU A 275 3.49 19.11 -7.34
C LEU A 275 2.86 17.90 -6.66
N ASN A 276 3.68 17.06 -6.03
CA ASN A 276 3.17 15.93 -5.26
C ASN A 276 2.51 16.40 -3.97
N ILE A 277 1.39 15.79 -3.59
CA ILE A 277 0.69 16.05 -2.33
C ILE A 277 0.76 14.81 -1.46
N PHE A 278 1.27 14.97 -0.23
CA PHE A 278 1.51 13.87 0.70
C PHE A 278 0.68 14.04 1.96
N ASN A 279 0.17 12.96 2.48
CA ASN A 279 -0.26 12.93 3.87
C ASN A 279 0.94 13.31 4.76
N ALA A 280 0.73 14.25 5.67
CA ALA A 280 1.78 14.81 6.53
C ALA A 280 2.59 13.73 7.30
N ARG A 281 1.99 12.56 7.58
CA ARG A 281 2.66 11.43 8.23
C ARG A 281 3.83 10.85 7.43
N TYR A 282 3.87 11.08 6.11
CA TYR A 282 4.94 10.64 5.21
C TYR A 282 5.88 11.77 4.81
N ILE A 283 5.84 12.89 5.54
CA ILE A 283 6.74 14.04 5.32
C ILE A 283 7.37 14.52 6.62
N LEU A 284 6.56 14.69 7.68
CA LEU A 284 7.00 15.34 8.91
C LEU A 284 7.67 14.35 9.86
N ALA A 285 8.96 14.52 10.09
CA ALA A 285 9.72 13.64 10.97
C ALA A 285 10.84 14.36 11.73
N ASP A 286 10.94 14.06 13.01
CA ASP A 286 12.10 14.21 13.88
C ASP A 286 12.12 13.04 14.88
N GLU A 287 13.27 12.76 15.52
CA GLU A 287 13.41 11.58 16.41
C GLU A 287 12.47 11.61 17.62
N ARG A 288 11.92 12.77 18.01
CA ARG A 288 11.00 12.91 19.15
C ARG A 288 9.55 12.64 18.77
N THR A 289 9.19 12.78 17.49
CA THR A 289 7.79 12.72 17.00
C THR A 289 7.58 11.58 15.99
N ALA A 290 8.64 11.12 15.31
CA ALA A 290 8.60 10.05 14.33
C ALA A 290 9.34 8.80 14.82
N THR A 291 8.79 7.61 14.49
CA THR A 291 9.41 6.33 14.72
C THR A 291 10.38 5.96 13.61
N ASP A 292 11.23 4.96 13.84
CA ASP A 292 12.09 4.38 12.79
C ASP A 292 11.25 3.93 11.58
N ALA A 293 10.09 3.32 11.83
CA ALA A 293 9.15 2.93 10.78
C ALA A 293 8.56 4.14 10.01
N ASP A 294 8.37 5.30 10.67
CA ASP A 294 7.93 6.51 9.98
C ASP A 294 9.05 7.04 9.06
N PHE A 295 10.33 7.04 9.48
CA PHE A 295 11.45 7.42 8.63
C PHE A 295 11.58 6.52 7.40
N MET A 296 11.51 5.20 7.57
CA MET A 296 11.51 4.24 6.47
C MET A 296 10.30 4.44 5.54
N GLY A 297 9.12 4.66 6.11
CA GLY A 297 7.89 4.92 5.35
C GLY A 297 7.95 6.22 4.55
N ILE A 298 8.57 7.29 5.07
CA ILE A 298 8.80 8.54 4.34
C ILE A 298 9.68 8.26 3.12
N GLU A 299 10.78 7.54 3.30
CA GLU A 299 11.70 7.25 2.21
C GLU A 299 11.06 6.41 1.09
N SER A 300 10.36 5.33 1.46
CA SER A 300 9.65 4.47 0.51
C SER A 300 8.57 5.22 -0.25
N VAL A 301 7.68 5.96 0.43
CA VAL A 301 6.56 6.67 -0.22
C VAL A 301 7.07 7.86 -1.05
N VAL A 302 8.09 8.59 -0.60
CA VAL A 302 8.74 9.64 -1.41
C VAL A 302 9.36 9.04 -2.69
N GLY A 303 10.01 7.87 -2.58
CA GLY A 303 10.51 7.14 -3.74
C GLY A 303 9.40 6.75 -4.70
N HIS A 304 8.30 6.17 -4.18
CA HIS A 304 7.13 5.77 -4.94
C HIS A 304 6.57 6.93 -5.78
N GLU A 305 6.25 8.07 -5.16
CA GLU A 305 5.68 9.23 -5.85
C GLU A 305 6.67 9.86 -6.84
N TYR A 306 7.96 9.88 -6.51
CA TYR A 306 8.97 10.36 -7.44
C TYR A 306 9.08 9.48 -8.68
N PHE A 307 9.05 8.14 -8.52
CA PHE A 307 9.20 7.21 -9.64
C PHE A 307 8.00 7.22 -10.59
N HIS A 308 6.84 7.60 -10.10
CA HIS A 308 5.66 7.85 -10.95
C HIS A 308 5.90 8.91 -12.01
N ASN A 309 6.89 9.81 -11.86
CA ASN A 309 7.19 10.82 -12.90
C ASN A 309 7.36 10.18 -14.28
N TRP A 310 7.91 8.97 -14.37
CA TRP A 310 8.03 8.18 -15.59
C TRP A 310 6.98 7.08 -15.69
N SER A 311 6.80 6.27 -14.67
CA SER A 311 5.81 5.19 -14.64
C SER A 311 4.47 5.67 -14.05
N GLY A 312 3.68 6.37 -14.87
CA GLY A 312 2.38 6.98 -14.50
C GLY A 312 2.16 8.33 -15.17
N ASN A 313 3.15 9.24 -15.14
CA ASN A 313 3.01 10.60 -15.64
C ASN A 313 3.46 10.75 -17.10
N ARG A 314 4.72 10.42 -17.42
CA ARG A 314 5.24 10.46 -18.79
C ARG A 314 4.63 9.33 -19.64
N VAL A 315 4.54 8.14 -19.11
CA VAL A 315 3.73 7.06 -19.68
C VAL A 315 2.56 6.81 -18.73
N THR A 316 1.36 7.14 -19.19
CA THR A 316 0.14 7.03 -18.38
C THR A 316 -0.74 5.84 -18.81
N LEU A 317 -1.96 5.75 -18.29
CA LEU A 317 -2.89 4.65 -18.48
C LEU A 317 -3.87 4.91 -19.61
N ARG A 318 -4.22 3.88 -20.40
CA ARG A 318 -5.32 3.96 -21.36
C ARG A 318 -6.69 4.07 -20.68
N ASP A 319 -6.88 3.32 -19.61
CA ASP A 319 -8.11 3.27 -18.81
C ASP A 319 -7.78 2.80 -17.39
N TRP A 320 -8.70 2.97 -16.45
CA TRP A 320 -8.47 2.61 -15.05
C TRP A 320 -8.29 1.11 -14.79
N PHE A 321 -8.70 0.22 -15.70
CA PHE A 321 -8.41 -1.21 -15.59
C PHE A 321 -6.91 -1.52 -15.73
N GLN A 322 -6.13 -0.59 -16.29
CA GLN A 322 -4.68 -0.68 -16.37
C GLN A 322 -3.96 -0.18 -15.10
N LEU A 323 -4.66 0.10 -14.00
CA LEU A 323 -4.11 0.78 -12.82
C LEU A 323 -2.80 0.13 -12.31
N SER A 324 -2.72 -1.21 -12.30
CA SER A 324 -1.51 -1.93 -11.88
C SER A 324 -0.30 -1.68 -12.80
N LEU A 325 -0.49 -1.19 -14.05
CA LEU A 325 0.61 -0.82 -14.93
C LEU A 325 1.45 0.32 -14.34
N LYS A 326 0.82 1.29 -13.65
CA LYS A 326 1.56 2.32 -12.92
C LYS A 326 1.86 1.88 -11.49
N GLU A 327 0.87 1.38 -10.76
CA GLU A 327 1.02 1.09 -9.33
C GLU A 327 1.91 -0.12 -9.06
N GLY A 328 1.64 -1.27 -9.68
CA GLY A 328 2.46 -2.46 -9.49
C GLY A 328 3.92 -2.26 -9.94
N LEU A 329 4.13 -1.54 -11.05
CA LEU A 329 5.47 -1.19 -11.51
C LEU A 329 6.18 -0.24 -10.53
N THR A 330 5.48 0.75 -10.00
CA THR A 330 6.08 1.74 -9.11
C THR A 330 6.31 1.17 -7.70
N VAL A 331 5.43 0.29 -7.18
CA VAL A 331 5.69 -0.48 -5.95
C VAL A 331 6.92 -1.36 -6.12
N PHE A 332 7.08 -2.08 -7.24
CA PHE A 332 8.32 -2.83 -7.49
C PHE A 332 9.55 -1.92 -7.44
N ARG A 333 9.47 -0.71 -8.01
CA ARG A 333 10.60 0.23 -8.04
C ARG A 333 10.91 0.81 -6.65
N ASP A 334 9.89 1.14 -5.84
CA ASP A 334 10.11 1.64 -4.48
C ASP A 334 10.65 0.54 -3.53
N GLN A 335 10.21 -0.71 -3.70
CA GLN A 335 10.77 -1.87 -2.99
C GLN A 335 12.24 -2.09 -3.34
N GLU A 336 12.63 -2.00 -4.63
CA GLU A 336 14.03 -2.09 -5.07
C GLU A 336 14.87 -0.91 -4.57
N PHE A 337 14.31 0.31 -4.56
CA PHE A 337 14.94 1.50 -4.00
C PHE A 337 15.26 1.33 -2.51
N THR A 338 14.27 0.95 -1.72
CA THR A 338 14.46 0.73 -0.28
C THR A 338 15.46 -0.42 -0.02
N ALA A 339 15.40 -1.50 -0.82
CA ALA A 339 16.33 -2.63 -0.71
C ALA A 339 17.78 -2.24 -1.04
N ASP A 340 17.99 -1.37 -2.04
CA ASP A 340 19.32 -0.90 -2.43
C ASP A 340 19.91 0.11 -1.42
N LEU A 341 19.07 0.88 -0.74
CA LEU A 341 19.52 1.84 0.29
C LEU A 341 19.84 1.18 1.64
N HIS A 342 19.13 0.10 1.99
CA HIS A 342 19.21 -0.52 3.31
C HIS A 342 19.56 -2.01 3.21
N SER A 343 18.60 -2.90 3.46
CA SER A 343 18.81 -4.35 3.44
C SER A 343 17.79 -5.05 2.55
N ARG A 344 18.30 -5.73 1.52
CA ARG A 344 17.47 -6.47 0.57
C ARG A 344 16.70 -7.61 1.25
N ASP A 345 17.33 -8.34 2.14
CA ASP A 345 16.68 -9.43 2.86
C ASP A 345 15.57 -8.94 3.81
N LEU A 346 15.83 -7.87 4.56
CA LEU A 346 14.84 -7.29 5.48
C LEU A 346 13.67 -6.69 4.73
N LYS A 347 13.94 -5.96 3.64
CA LYS A 347 12.86 -5.41 2.80
C LYS A 347 12.01 -6.53 2.20
N ARG A 348 12.65 -7.60 1.72
CA ARG A 348 11.92 -8.75 1.19
C ARG A 348 11.04 -9.44 2.23
N ILE A 349 11.53 -9.61 3.45
CA ILE A 349 10.75 -10.15 4.58
C ILE A 349 9.53 -9.26 4.87
N GLU A 350 9.74 -7.95 4.93
CA GLU A 350 8.65 -6.98 5.17
C GLU A 350 7.56 -7.07 4.09
N ASP A 351 7.96 -7.03 2.80
CA ASP A 351 7.05 -7.08 1.65
C ASP A 351 6.23 -8.39 1.64
N VAL A 352 6.90 -9.53 1.84
CA VAL A 352 6.21 -10.83 1.84
C VAL A 352 5.32 -11.01 3.06
N ARG A 353 5.70 -10.46 4.21
CA ARG A 353 4.85 -10.48 5.40
C ARG A 353 3.55 -9.70 5.15
N LEU A 354 3.65 -8.50 4.59
CA LEU A 354 2.47 -7.71 4.19
C LEU A 354 1.61 -8.46 3.16
N LEU A 355 2.25 -8.98 2.12
CA LEU A 355 1.57 -9.73 1.05
C LEU A 355 0.79 -10.93 1.62
N ARG A 356 1.44 -11.77 2.45
CA ARG A 356 0.81 -12.97 3.02
C ARG A 356 -0.30 -12.64 4.02
N ALA A 357 -0.05 -11.68 4.93
CA ALA A 357 -1.01 -11.33 5.96
C ALA A 357 -2.27 -10.63 5.41
N ARG A 358 -2.13 -9.84 4.35
CA ARG A 358 -3.20 -8.96 3.88
C ARG A 358 -3.67 -9.27 2.46
N GLN A 359 -2.77 -9.36 1.48
CA GLN A 359 -3.15 -9.58 0.09
C GLN A 359 -3.62 -11.03 -0.15
N PHE A 360 -3.00 -12.02 0.47
CA PHE A 360 -3.49 -13.40 0.39
C PHE A 360 -4.87 -13.57 1.04
N ALA A 361 -5.15 -12.81 2.11
CA ALA A 361 -6.47 -12.78 2.72
C ALA A 361 -7.52 -12.15 1.78
N GLU A 362 -7.17 -11.04 1.10
CA GLU A 362 -8.00 -10.41 0.05
C GLU A 362 -8.27 -11.39 -1.10
N ASP A 363 -7.24 -12.09 -1.59
CA ASP A 363 -7.36 -13.12 -2.64
C ASP A 363 -8.20 -14.34 -2.24
N ALA A 364 -8.29 -14.66 -0.96
CA ALA A 364 -9.08 -15.77 -0.43
C ALA A 364 -10.48 -15.36 0.08
N GLY A 365 -10.74 -14.05 0.19
CA GLY A 365 -11.95 -13.48 0.78
C GLY A 365 -13.06 -13.18 -0.22
N ALA A 366 -14.13 -12.57 0.27
CA ALA A 366 -15.27 -12.13 -0.54
C ALA A 366 -14.91 -11.01 -1.54
N LEU A 367 -13.83 -10.26 -1.28
CA LEU A 367 -13.37 -9.16 -2.12
C LEU A 367 -12.35 -9.58 -3.18
N THR A 368 -12.13 -10.88 -3.38
CA THR A 368 -11.20 -11.41 -4.39
C THR A 368 -11.48 -10.86 -5.78
N HIS A 369 -10.44 -10.49 -6.52
CA HIS A 369 -10.52 -10.00 -7.89
C HIS A 369 -9.17 -10.20 -8.63
N PRO A 370 -9.16 -10.24 -9.96
CA PRO A 370 -7.92 -10.22 -10.75
C PRO A 370 -7.12 -8.93 -10.52
N VAL A 371 -5.81 -8.95 -10.76
CA VAL A 371 -4.97 -7.74 -10.76
C VAL A 371 -5.43 -6.72 -11.82
N ARG A 372 -5.99 -7.19 -12.93
CA ARG A 372 -6.73 -6.39 -13.89
C ARG A 372 -8.20 -6.85 -13.91
N PRO A 373 -9.08 -6.22 -13.11
CA PRO A 373 -10.50 -6.54 -13.13
C PRO A 373 -11.12 -6.36 -14.51
N ALA A 374 -12.17 -7.12 -14.84
CA ALA A 374 -12.88 -7.00 -16.10
C ALA A 374 -14.04 -5.98 -16.03
N GLU A 375 -14.51 -5.69 -14.84
CA GLU A 375 -15.61 -4.74 -14.59
C GLU A 375 -15.51 -4.11 -13.20
N CYS A 376 -16.14 -2.94 -13.03
CA CYS A 376 -16.31 -2.25 -11.74
C CYS A 376 -17.59 -1.40 -11.75
N ARG A 377 -18.01 -0.96 -10.57
CA ARG A 377 -19.08 0.01 -10.39
C ARG A 377 -18.57 1.35 -9.86
N GLU A 378 -17.55 1.29 -9.00
CA GLU A 378 -16.88 2.45 -8.41
C GLU A 378 -15.35 2.29 -8.52
N ILE A 379 -14.73 3.22 -9.24
CA ILE A 379 -13.30 3.13 -9.56
C ILE A 379 -12.41 3.28 -8.32
N ASN A 380 -12.86 4.04 -7.32
CA ASN A 380 -12.11 4.24 -6.07
C ASN A 380 -11.90 2.94 -5.29
N ASN A 381 -12.70 1.90 -5.53
CA ASN A 381 -12.55 0.57 -4.93
C ASN A 381 -11.46 -0.28 -5.60
N PHE A 382 -10.81 0.21 -6.66
CA PHE A 382 -9.69 -0.48 -7.33
C PHE A 382 -8.35 -0.38 -6.56
N TYR A 383 -8.23 0.55 -5.63
CA TYR A 383 -6.99 0.80 -4.88
C TYR A 383 -6.78 -0.25 -3.79
N THR A 384 -6.47 -1.49 -4.21
CA THR A 384 -6.37 -2.71 -3.39
C THR A 384 -4.94 -3.24 -3.34
N LEU A 385 -4.61 -4.04 -2.32
CA LEU A 385 -3.31 -4.72 -2.24
C LEU A 385 -3.07 -5.68 -3.42
N THR A 386 -4.12 -6.24 -4.00
CA THR A 386 -4.01 -7.06 -5.21
C THR A 386 -3.47 -6.26 -6.40
N ILE A 387 -3.93 -5.04 -6.61
CA ILE A 387 -3.46 -4.20 -7.72
C ILE A 387 -2.04 -3.67 -7.46
N TYR A 388 -1.71 -3.29 -6.23
CA TYR A 388 -0.43 -2.73 -5.83
C TYR A 388 0.62 -3.82 -5.59
N GLU A 389 0.47 -4.61 -4.53
CA GLU A 389 1.50 -5.54 -4.05
C GLU A 389 1.61 -6.78 -4.94
N LYS A 390 0.48 -7.44 -5.28
CA LYS A 390 0.53 -8.58 -6.20
C LYS A 390 0.92 -8.12 -7.62
N GLY A 391 0.53 -6.91 -8.03
CA GLY A 391 1.03 -6.28 -9.25
C GLY A 391 2.55 -6.17 -9.26
N ALA A 392 3.16 -5.70 -8.16
CA ALA A 392 4.61 -5.61 -8.01
C ALA A 392 5.29 -6.99 -8.06
N GLU A 393 4.68 -8.02 -7.46
CA GLU A 393 5.20 -9.39 -7.53
C GLU A 393 5.23 -9.92 -8.98
N ILE A 394 4.26 -9.57 -9.83
CA ILE A 394 4.28 -9.96 -11.24
C ILE A 394 5.46 -9.29 -11.97
N ILE A 395 5.73 -8.02 -11.69
CA ILE A 395 6.91 -7.32 -12.24
C ILE A 395 8.21 -7.94 -11.72
N ARG A 396 8.26 -8.31 -10.43
CA ARG A 396 9.40 -9.02 -9.84
C ARG A 396 9.65 -10.37 -10.49
N MET A 397 8.60 -11.15 -10.79
CA MET A 397 8.72 -12.39 -11.55
C MET A 397 9.25 -12.16 -12.97
N LEU A 398 8.82 -11.10 -13.66
CA LEU A 398 9.36 -10.72 -14.95
C LEU A 398 10.85 -10.37 -14.85
N HIS A 399 11.23 -9.59 -13.84
CA HIS A 399 12.63 -9.25 -13.56
C HIS A 399 13.47 -10.51 -13.29
N ALA A 400 12.99 -11.44 -12.47
CA ALA A 400 13.67 -12.72 -12.20
C ALA A 400 13.81 -13.59 -13.46
N ARG A 401 12.80 -13.58 -14.34
CA ARG A 401 12.81 -14.33 -15.59
C ARG A 401 13.82 -13.79 -16.61
N LEU A 402 13.90 -12.46 -16.74
CA LEU A 402 14.74 -11.81 -17.77
C LEU A 402 16.18 -11.54 -17.27
N GLY A 403 16.35 -11.37 -15.97
CA GLY A 403 17.56 -10.85 -15.37
C GLY A 403 17.68 -9.33 -15.55
N GLU A 404 18.57 -8.71 -14.76
CA GLU A 404 18.73 -7.26 -14.63
C GLU A 404 18.90 -6.53 -15.97
N ALA A 405 19.84 -6.99 -16.81
CA ALA A 405 20.19 -6.28 -18.04
C ALA A 405 19.06 -6.29 -19.09
N ALA A 406 18.39 -7.44 -19.26
CA ALA A 406 17.31 -7.55 -20.24
C ALA A 406 16.02 -6.88 -19.73
N PHE A 407 15.74 -6.91 -18.42
CA PHE A 407 14.66 -6.17 -17.81
C PHE A 407 14.88 -4.66 -17.98
N ARG A 408 16.09 -4.15 -17.70
CA ARG A 408 16.44 -2.74 -17.92
C ARG A 408 16.26 -2.33 -19.38
N ALA A 409 16.70 -3.14 -20.34
CA ALA A 409 16.50 -2.87 -21.78
C ALA A 409 15.00 -2.84 -22.15
N GLY A 410 14.19 -3.70 -21.54
CA GLY A 410 12.74 -3.70 -21.67
C GLY A 410 12.10 -2.42 -21.14
N MET A 411 12.51 -1.97 -19.97
CA MET A 411 12.07 -0.69 -19.39
C MET A 411 12.44 0.51 -20.26
N ASP A 412 13.68 0.56 -20.77
CA ASP A 412 14.13 1.63 -21.65
C ASP A 412 13.28 1.69 -22.92
N ARG A 413 12.96 0.54 -23.49
CA ARG A 413 12.10 0.44 -24.67
C ARG A 413 10.65 0.84 -24.36
N TYR A 414 10.10 0.36 -23.25
CA TYR A 414 8.74 0.71 -22.81
C TYR A 414 8.56 2.23 -22.70
N PHE A 415 9.50 2.91 -22.03
CA PHE A 415 9.45 4.36 -21.92
C PHE A 415 9.66 5.06 -23.27
N ALA A 416 10.58 4.58 -24.11
CA ALA A 416 10.83 5.21 -25.41
C ALA A 416 9.64 5.07 -26.38
N ASP A 417 8.99 3.91 -26.40
CA ASP A 417 7.87 3.64 -27.32
C ASP A 417 6.56 4.34 -26.88
N ASN A 418 6.41 4.66 -25.58
CA ASN A 418 5.17 5.16 -25.00
C ASN A 418 5.28 6.56 -24.36
N ASP A 419 6.39 7.25 -24.45
CA ASP A 419 6.55 8.60 -23.89
C ASP A 419 5.49 9.57 -24.39
N GLY A 420 4.77 10.23 -23.47
CA GLY A 420 3.66 11.14 -23.76
C GLY A 420 2.40 10.43 -24.29
N ARG A 421 2.26 9.14 -24.01
CA ARG A 421 1.12 8.30 -24.44
C ARG A 421 0.46 7.58 -23.27
N SER A 422 -0.77 7.10 -23.52
CA SER A 422 -1.51 6.20 -22.65
C SER A 422 -1.25 4.76 -23.08
N ALA A 423 -0.69 3.95 -22.17
CA ALA A 423 -0.26 2.57 -22.42
C ALA A 423 -1.19 1.54 -21.76
N THR A 424 -1.00 0.28 -22.16
CA THR A 424 -1.65 -0.91 -21.60
C THR A 424 -0.60 -1.88 -21.04
N LEU A 425 -1.05 -2.89 -20.28
CA LEU A 425 -0.21 -3.99 -19.85
C LEU A 425 0.38 -4.75 -21.06
N GLU A 426 -0.38 -4.89 -22.13
CA GLU A 426 0.07 -5.51 -23.38
C GLU A 426 1.26 -4.76 -23.97
N ASP A 427 1.24 -3.41 -23.99
CA ASP A 427 2.35 -2.57 -24.49
C ASP A 427 3.62 -2.79 -23.63
N PHE A 428 3.47 -2.89 -22.32
CA PHE A 428 4.57 -3.14 -21.37
C PHE A 428 5.25 -4.50 -21.66
N PHE A 429 4.49 -5.59 -21.72
CA PHE A 429 5.05 -6.91 -21.98
C PHE A 429 5.58 -7.07 -23.42
N ALA A 430 4.97 -6.39 -24.41
CA ALA A 430 5.48 -6.35 -25.78
C ALA A 430 6.84 -5.64 -25.87
N ALA A 431 7.05 -4.54 -25.14
CA ALA A 431 8.33 -3.83 -25.08
C ALA A 431 9.44 -4.73 -24.49
N HIS A 432 9.14 -5.45 -23.40
CA HIS A 432 10.08 -6.38 -22.77
C HIS A 432 10.38 -7.57 -23.67
N SER A 433 9.37 -8.13 -24.35
CA SER A 433 9.56 -9.22 -25.31
C SER A 433 10.46 -8.78 -26.47
N ALA A 434 10.23 -7.59 -27.01
CA ALA A 434 11.00 -7.07 -28.13
C ALA A 434 12.45 -6.72 -27.75
N ALA A 435 12.69 -6.29 -26.53
CA ALA A 435 14.04 -5.95 -26.04
C ALA A 435 14.86 -7.20 -25.68
N SER A 436 14.23 -8.22 -25.06
CA SER A 436 14.91 -9.41 -24.56
C SER A 436 14.99 -10.55 -25.59
N GLY A 437 14.11 -10.56 -26.59
CA GLY A 437 13.91 -11.70 -27.49
C GLY A 437 13.16 -12.89 -26.85
N VAL A 438 12.68 -12.73 -25.60
CA VAL A 438 11.88 -13.74 -24.87
C VAL A 438 10.42 -13.34 -24.93
N ASP A 439 9.51 -14.21 -25.34
CA ASP A 439 8.08 -13.94 -25.29
C ASP A 439 7.60 -13.87 -23.83
N CYS A 440 7.17 -12.69 -23.40
CA CYS A 440 6.66 -12.42 -22.06
C CYS A 440 5.13 -12.31 -22.00
N SER A 441 4.43 -12.54 -23.10
CA SER A 441 2.97 -12.35 -23.19
C SER A 441 2.17 -13.29 -22.27
N ASP A 442 2.73 -14.45 -21.94
CA ASP A 442 2.13 -15.41 -21.00
C ASP A 442 2.01 -14.86 -19.56
N MET A 443 2.81 -13.85 -19.19
CA MET A 443 2.70 -13.17 -17.89
C MET A 443 1.37 -12.42 -17.73
N LEU A 444 0.69 -12.06 -18.82
CA LEU A 444 -0.64 -11.43 -18.77
C LEU A 444 -1.70 -12.31 -18.10
N ALA A 445 -1.50 -13.63 -18.06
CA ALA A 445 -2.38 -14.55 -17.34
C ALA A 445 -2.45 -14.25 -15.84
N TRP A 446 -1.38 -13.76 -15.22
CA TRP A 446 -1.36 -13.34 -13.82
C TRP A 446 -2.25 -12.13 -13.55
N TYR A 447 -2.41 -11.24 -14.53
CA TYR A 447 -3.29 -10.08 -14.40
C TYR A 447 -4.76 -10.43 -14.59
N ALA A 448 -5.06 -11.50 -15.33
CA ALA A 448 -6.43 -11.90 -15.67
C ALA A 448 -7.04 -12.88 -14.67
N GLN A 449 -6.24 -13.55 -13.84
CA GLN A 449 -6.68 -14.61 -12.93
C GLN A 449 -6.68 -14.12 -11.48
N ALA A 450 -7.80 -14.31 -10.79
CA ALA A 450 -7.94 -14.03 -9.36
C ALA A 450 -7.38 -15.18 -8.50
N GLY A 451 -7.14 -14.90 -7.24
CA GLY A 451 -6.73 -15.86 -6.22
C GLY A 451 -5.24 -16.19 -6.25
N THR A 452 -4.75 -16.78 -5.16
CA THR A 452 -3.34 -17.16 -4.98
C THR A 452 -3.15 -18.64 -5.31
N PRO A 453 -2.32 -18.99 -6.34
CA PRO A 453 -2.06 -20.38 -6.69
C PRO A 453 -1.42 -21.18 -5.56
N VAL A 454 -1.72 -22.47 -5.49
CA VAL A 454 -1.06 -23.41 -4.57
C VAL A 454 -0.05 -24.24 -5.34
N LEU A 455 1.20 -24.28 -4.85
CA LEU A 455 2.26 -25.11 -5.37
C LEU A 455 2.51 -26.28 -4.41
N GLU A 456 1.96 -27.46 -4.73
CA GLU A 456 2.19 -28.69 -3.98
C GLU A 456 3.48 -29.36 -4.43
N VAL A 457 4.30 -29.78 -3.46
CA VAL A 457 5.57 -30.44 -3.73
C VAL A 457 5.56 -31.85 -3.15
N GLU A 458 5.82 -32.84 -4.00
CA GLU A 458 6.04 -34.22 -3.58
C GLU A 458 7.53 -34.53 -3.63
N ARG A 459 8.04 -35.16 -2.58
CA ARG A 459 9.43 -35.60 -2.43
C ARG A 459 9.50 -37.12 -2.54
N ALA A 460 10.42 -37.64 -3.34
CA ALA A 460 10.65 -39.06 -3.46
C ALA A 460 12.16 -39.35 -3.50
N PHE A 461 12.65 -40.21 -2.60
CA PHE A 461 14.02 -40.68 -2.55
C PHE A 461 14.08 -42.22 -2.63
N ASP A 462 14.76 -42.73 -3.63
CA ASP A 462 15.05 -44.17 -3.74
C ASP A 462 16.50 -44.43 -3.30
N ALA A 463 16.64 -44.91 -2.10
CA ALA A 463 17.95 -45.25 -1.53
C ALA A 463 18.69 -46.35 -2.30
N GLY A 464 18.00 -47.21 -3.09
CA GLY A 464 18.60 -48.28 -3.91
C GLY A 464 19.29 -47.76 -5.16
N SER A 465 18.71 -46.77 -5.83
CA SER A 465 19.27 -46.14 -7.03
C SER A 465 20.03 -44.84 -6.72
N GLY A 466 19.86 -44.25 -5.52
CA GLY A 466 20.37 -42.94 -5.19
C GLY A 466 19.69 -41.83 -5.99
N GLU A 467 18.45 -42.03 -6.47
CA GLU A 467 17.68 -41.03 -7.20
C GLU A 467 16.77 -40.27 -6.24
N TYR A 468 16.80 -38.94 -6.32
CA TYR A 468 15.84 -38.03 -5.64
C TYR A 468 15.04 -37.29 -6.68
N ALA A 469 13.72 -37.19 -6.46
CA ALA A 469 12.80 -36.46 -7.33
C ALA A 469 11.98 -35.47 -6.52
N LEU A 470 11.84 -34.24 -7.05
CA LEU A 470 10.87 -33.22 -6.62
C LEU A 470 9.82 -33.07 -7.72
N THR A 471 8.56 -33.35 -7.39
CA THR A 471 7.43 -33.14 -8.30
C THR A 471 6.59 -31.96 -7.81
N PHE A 472 6.47 -30.95 -8.64
CA PHE A 472 5.71 -29.73 -8.39
C PHE A 472 4.38 -29.82 -9.10
N ARG A 473 3.27 -29.59 -8.38
CA ARG A 473 1.92 -29.55 -8.93
C ARG A 473 1.25 -28.21 -8.60
N GLN A 474 0.89 -27.48 -9.65
CA GLN A 474 0.07 -26.29 -9.50
C GLN A 474 -1.39 -26.69 -9.26
N ARG A 475 -2.00 -26.15 -8.20
CA ARG A 475 -3.42 -26.31 -7.90
C ARG A 475 -4.10 -24.95 -7.95
N PRO A 476 -5.33 -24.92 -8.48
CA PRO A 476 -6.12 -23.69 -8.44
C PRO A 476 -6.42 -23.25 -7.00
N PRO A 477 -6.64 -21.96 -6.75
CA PRO A 477 -7.17 -21.46 -5.48
C PRO A 477 -8.55 -22.06 -5.21
N ALA A 478 -8.90 -22.31 -3.95
CA ALA A 478 -10.18 -22.94 -3.58
C ALA A 478 -11.41 -22.13 -4.02
N ASN A 479 -11.29 -20.80 -4.03
CA ASN A 479 -12.35 -19.88 -4.47
C ASN A 479 -12.36 -19.60 -5.98
N VAL A 480 -11.37 -20.14 -6.74
CA VAL A 480 -11.28 -20.04 -8.20
C VAL A 480 -10.90 -21.41 -8.78
N PRO A 481 -11.81 -22.41 -8.68
CA PRO A 481 -11.48 -23.82 -8.96
C PRO A 481 -11.11 -24.11 -10.43
N ASP A 482 -11.53 -23.27 -11.36
CA ASP A 482 -11.25 -23.40 -12.80
C ASP A 482 -9.99 -22.65 -13.24
N ALA A 483 -9.19 -22.11 -12.29
CA ALA A 483 -7.97 -21.38 -12.59
C ALA A 483 -6.95 -22.26 -13.32
N ALA A 484 -6.38 -21.72 -14.42
CA ALA A 484 -5.35 -22.39 -15.19
C ALA A 484 -3.96 -22.29 -14.51
N PRO A 485 -3.03 -23.22 -14.82
CA PRO A 485 -1.64 -23.07 -14.40
C PRO A 485 -1.02 -21.78 -14.93
N LEU A 486 -0.24 -21.10 -14.07
CA LEU A 486 0.43 -19.84 -14.39
C LEU A 486 1.94 -20.04 -14.55
N PRO A 487 2.61 -19.29 -15.43
CA PRO A 487 4.07 -19.31 -15.51
C PRO A 487 4.66 -18.71 -14.24
N MET A 488 5.51 -19.46 -13.52
CA MET A 488 6.11 -18.99 -12.28
C MET A 488 7.60 -19.35 -12.19
N PRO A 489 8.48 -18.38 -11.87
CA PRO A 489 9.87 -18.67 -11.59
C PRO A 489 9.99 -19.45 -10.28
N LEU A 490 10.91 -20.41 -10.25
CA LEU A 490 11.27 -21.19 -9.07
C LEU A 490 12.76 -21.05 -8.82
N ARG A 491 13.13 -20.42 -7.71
CA ARG A 491 14.50 -20.44 -7.19
C ARG A 491 14.57 -21.46 -6.05
N PHE A 492 15.63 -22.23 -5.99
CA PHE A 492 15.74 -23.30 -5.01
C PHE A 492 17.20 -23.67 -4.73
N ALA A 493 17.44 -24.26 -3.57
CA ALA A 493 18.67 -24.93 -3.23
C ALA A 493 18.36 -26.30 -2.60
N LEU A 494 19.25 -27.28 -2.77
CA LEU A 494 19.19 -28.54 -2.06
C LEU A 494 20.48 -28.74 -1.28
N TYR A 495 20.38 -29.25 -0.06
CA TYR A 495 21.52 -29.42 0.82
C TYR A 495 21.74 -30.90 1.18
N ARG A 496 23.00 -31.33 1.24
CA ARG A 496 23.41 -32.58 1.87
C ARG A 496 23.27 -32.49 3.40
N ALA A 497 23.39 -33.64 4.06
CA ALA A 497 23.35 -33.71 5.51
C ALA A 497 24.42 -32.83 6.20
N ASP A 498 25.57 -32.63 5.56
CA ASP A 498 26.66 -31.80 6.05
C ASP A 498 26.44 -30.28 5.80
N GLY A 499 25.35 -29.89 5.14
CA GLY A 499 25.02 -28.51 4.79
C GLY A 499 25.63 -28.03 3.47
N THR A 500 26.31 -28.88 2.69
CA THR A 500 26.82 -28.50 1.38
C THR A 500 25.70 -28.51 0.34
N ALA A 501 25.66 -27.47 -0.51
CA ALA A 501 24.66 -27.37 -1.58
C ALA A 501 24.92 -28.40 -2.69
N LEU A 502 23.83 -28.96 -3.23
CA LEU A 502 23.88 -29.84 -4.41
C LEU A 502 23.97 -29.00 -5.70
N PRO A 503 24.55 -29.57 -6.79
CA PRO A 503 24.48 -28.94 -8.09
C PRO A 503 23.04 -28.89 -8.63
N PRO A 504 22.77 -28.18 -9.74
CA PRO A 504 21.49 -28.21 -10.44
C PRO A 504 21.01 -29.62 -10.73
N PRO A 505 19.70 -29.86 -10.97
CA PRO A 505 19.16 -31.20 -11.24
C PRO A 505 19.77 -31.82 -12.52
N ASP A 506 19.96 -33.13 -12.51
CA ASP A 506 20.47 -33.90 -13.67
C ASP A 506 19.46 -33.94 -14.83
N ALA A 507 18.16 -33.87 -14.49
CA ALA A 507 17.07 -33.86 -15.47
C ALA A 507 15.85 -33.07 -14.94
N HIS A 508 15.23 -32.28 -15.83
CA HIS A 508 13.99 -31.57 -15.59
C HIS A 508 13.25 -31.30 -16.91
N ASP A 509 11.94 -30.99 -16.80
CA ASP A 509 11.06 -30.65 -17.92
C ASP A 509 10.64 -29.16 -17.90
N ALA A 510 11.19 -28.39 -16.98
CA ALA A 510 10.95 -26.94 -16.85
C ALA A 510 11.93 -26.13 -17.74
N GLU A 511 11.59 -24.89 -18.08
CA GLU A 511 12.48 -23.95 -18.79
C GLU A 511 13.58 -23.45 -17.83
N THR A 512 14.85 -23.48 -18.28
CA THR A 512 15.97 -22.97 -17.47
C THR A 512 16.03 -21.45 -17.56
N LEU A 513 16.09 -20.79 -16.41
CA LEU A 513 16.35 -19.35 -16.25
C LEU A 513 17.82 -19.10 -15.88
N HIS A 514 18.25 -17.85 -15.88
CA HIS A 514 19.59 -17.47 -15.40
C HIS A 514 19.80 -17.89 -13.93
N ASP A 515 18.75 -17.75 -13.10
CA ASP A 515 18.78 -18.10 -11.66
C ASP A 515 17.51 -18.88 -11.30
N GLY A 516 17.50 -20.19 -11.63
CA GLY A 516 16.37 -21.06 -11.34
C GLY A 516 15.68 -21.63 -12.59
N LEU A 517 14.41 -21.95 -12.44
CA LEU A 517 13.57 -22.58 -13.47
C LEU A 517 12.26 -21.82 -13.63
N LEU A 518 11.63 -21.90 -14.81
CA LEU A 518 10.27 -21.43 -15.04
C LEU A 518 9.32 -22.63 -15.17
N LEU A 519 8.37 -22.72 -14.26
CA LEU A 519 7.29 -23.71 -14.28
C LEU A 519 6.11 -23.15 -15.10
N ARG A 520 5.72 -23.81 -16.21
CA ARG A 520 4.60 -23.34 -17.07
C ARG A 520 3.38 -24.24 -17.03
N GLY A 521 3.57 -25.51 -16.69
CA GLY A 521 2.52 -26.53 -16.72
C GLY A 521 1.90 -26.81 -15.36
N ALA A 522 0.89 -27.69 -15.36
CA ALA A 522 0.25 -28.15 -14.13
C ALA A 522 1.18 -29.02 -13.26
N GLU A 523 2.16 -29.68 -13.87
CA GLU A 523 3.11 -30.57 -13.18
C GLU A 523 4.50 -30.48 -13.81
N HIS A 524 5.55 -30.45 -12.96
CA HIS A 524 6.95 -30.51 -13.34
C HIS A 524 7.72 -31.43 -12.39
N THR A 525 8.75 -32.14 -12.88
CA THR A 525 9.59 -33.04 -12.08
C THR A 525 11.08 -32.73 -12.29
N LEU A 526 11.78 -32.47 -11.16
CA LEU A 526 13.25 -32.33 -11.12
C LEU A 526 13.85 -33.58 -10.53
N ARG A 527 15.02 -34.05 -11.08
CA ARG A 527 15.67 -35.26 -10.66
C ARG A 527 17.18 -35.09 -10.44
N TRP A 528 17.66 -35.68 -9.35
CA TRP A 528 19.08 -35.79 -8.99
C TRP A 528 19.44 -37.26 -8.84
N ARG A 529 20.67 -37.63 -9.18
CA ARG A 529 21.17 -39.01 -9.11
C ARG A 529 22.48 -39.14 -8.32
N GLY A 530 22.80 -40.34 -7.89
CA GLY A 530 24.03 -40.62 -7.17
C GLY A 530 24.08 -40.00 -5.76
N LEU A 531 22.92 -39.89 -5.11
CA LEU A 531 22.82 -39.40 -3.75
C LEU A 531 22.85 -40.56 -2.75
N ASP A 532 23.63 -40.37 -1.68
CA ASP A 532 23.76 -41.37 -0.59
C ASP A 532 22.62 -41.25 0.44
N ALA A 533 21.94 -40.07 0.48
CA ALA A 533 20.84 -39.77 1.39
C ALA A 533 19.90 -38.76 0.77
N GLU A 534 18.65 -38.70 1.30
CA GLU A 534 17.67 -37.73 0.88
C GLU A 534 18.16 -36.30 1.22
N PRO A 535 18.22 -35.39 0.23
CA PRO A 535 18.65 -34.02 0.44
C PRO A 535 17.57 -33.17 1.06
N LEU A 536 17.97 -32.07 1.69
CA LEU A 536 17.11 -31.07 2.29
C LEU A 536 16.78 -29.97 1.27
N PRO A 537 15.50 -29.77 0.86
CA PRO A 537 15.12 -28.74 -0.10
C PRO A 537 14.82 -27.41 0.58
N ALA A 538 15.36 -26.33 0.04
CA ALA A 538 14.94 -24.94 0.26
C ALA A 538 14.34 -24.43 -1.05
N LEU A 539 13.04 -24.10 -1.05
CA LEU A 539 12.29 -23.79 -2.25
C LEU A 539 11.69 -22.39 -2.19
N ASN A 540 11.48 -21.80 -3.37
CA ASN A 540 10.95 -20.44 -3.52
C ASN A 540 11.83 -19.38 -2.83
N LEU A 541 13.16 -19.52 -2.98
CA LEU A 541 14.14 -18.59 -2.40
C LEU A 541 13.85 -17.15 -2.81
N GLY A 542 13.99 -16.22 -1.86
CA GLY A 542 13.64 -14.84 -2.05
C GLY A 542 12.16 -14.60 -2.40
N PHE A 543 11.29 -15.61 -2.18
CA PHE A 543 9.88 -15.59 -2.59
C PHE A 543 9.73 -15.29 -4.08
N ALA A 544 10.40 -16.08 -4.94
CA ALA A 544 10.47 -15.84 -6.37
C ALA A 544 9.11 -15.81 -7.08
N ALA A 545 8.09 -16.47 -6.51
CA ALA A 545 6.69 -16.42 -6.99
C ALA A 545 5.70 -16.29 -5.84
N PRO A 546 4.61 -15.47 -6.00
CA PRO A 546 3.59 -15.25 -5.00
C PRO A 546 2.59 -16.41 -4.95
N VAL A 547 3.02 -17.52 -4.35
CA VAL A 547 2.26 -18.79 -4.26
C VAL A 547 2.19 -19.29 -2.83
N ARG A 548 1.17 -20.13 -2.56
CA ARG A 548 1.09 -20.93 -1.33
C ARG A 548 1.87 -22.21 -1.54
N LEU A 549 3.11 -22.25 -1.03
CA LEU A 549 3.97 -23.43 -1.14
C LEU A 549 3.57 -24.47 -0.09
N LYS A 550 3.19 -25.68 -0.55
CA LYS A 550 2.94 -26.85 0.30
C LYS A 550 4.10 -27.84 0.14
N LEU A 551 5.09 -27.72 0.98
CA LEU A 551 6.26 -28.59 1.04
C LEU A 551 6.23 -29.39 2.35
N PRO A 552 6.06 -30.73 2.31
CA PRO A 552 6.17 -31.57 3.51
C PRO A 552 7.60 -31.54 4.07
N MET A 553 7.76 -31.02 5.26
CA MET A 553 9.02 -30.96 5.99
C MET A 553 8.80 -31.27 7.45
N THR A 554 9.75 -31.98 8.04
CA THR A 554 9.80 -32.20 9.49
C THR A 554 10.26 -30.93 10.23
N PRO A 555 9.93 -30.76 11.52
CA PRO A 555 10.44 -29.67 12.33
C PRO A 555 11.98 -29.58 12.36
N VAL A 556 12.66 -30.73 12.35
CA VAL A 556 14.13 -30.81 12.30
C VAL A 556 14.69 -30.29 10.98
N GLU A 557 14.06 -30.64 9.86
CA GLU A 557 14.46 -30.14 8.52
C GLU A 557 14.28 -28.62 8.43
N ARG A 558 13.16 -28.09 8.94
CA ARG A 558 12.95 -26.62 8.97
C ARG A 558 14.01 -25.91 9.83
N GLY A 559 14.31 -26.43 11.01
CA GLY A 559 15.38 -25.91 11.86
C GLY A 559 16.74 -25.95 11.15
N ARG A 560 17.00 -27.02 10.37
CA ARG A 560 18.26 -27.13 9.61
C ARG A 560 18.36 -26.11 8.49
N ILE A 561 17.26 -25.75 7.80
CA ILE A 561 17.25 -24.65 6.80
C ILE A 561 17.65 -23.33 7.46
N VAL A 562 17.13 -23.02 8.64
CA VAL A 562 17.51 -21.78 9.38
C VAL A 562 19.03 -21.71 9.60
N GLU A 563 19.71 -22.87 9.77
CA GLU A 563 21.15 -22.93 10.02
C GLU A 563 22.00 -22.86 8.75
N VAL A 564 21.60 -23.57 7.66
CA VAL A 564 22.48 -23.81 6.50
C VAL A 564 22.22 -22.88 5.32
N GLU A 565 21.00 -22.34 5.20
CA GLU A 565 20.63 -21.48 4.10
C GLU A 565 21.31 -20.11 4.19
N SER A 566 21.70 -19.56 3.04
CA SER A 566 22.29 -18.20 2.95
C SER A 566 21.27 -17.11 2.59
N ASP A 567 20.15 -17.49 1.95
CA ASP A 567 19.06 -16.58 1.63
C ASP A 567 18.31 -16.18 2.91
N GLY A 568 18.41 -14.89 3.29
CA GLY A 568 17.85 -14.38 4.54
C GLY A 568 16.33 -14.54 4.60
N PHE A 569 15.63 -14.38 3.47
CA PHE A 569 14.20 -14.62 3.40
C PHE A 569 13.85 -16.09 3.67
N ALA A 570 14.53 -17.05 3.03
CA ALA A 570 14.25 -18.48 3.20
C ALA A 570 14.55 -18.98 4.63
N ARG A 571 15.57 -18.43 5.29
CA ARG A 571 15.86 -18.69 6.72
C ARG A 571 14.70 -18.22 7.60
N TRP A 572 14.26 -16.97 7.40
CA TRP A 572 13.11 -16.41 8.12
C TRP A 572 11.85 -17.24 7.86
N ASP A 573 11.57 -17.56 6.59
CA ASP A 573 10.37 -18.32 6.18
C ASP A 573 10.33 -19.73 6.80
N ALA A 574 11.46 -20.43 6.85
CA ALA A 574 11.56 -21.74 7.50
C ALA A 574 11.23 -21.67 9.00
N LEU A 575 11.69 -20.63 9.69
CA LEU A 575 11.37 -20.40 11.11
C LEU A 575 9.89 -20.07 11.32
N GLN A 576 9.33 -19.19 10.47
CA GLN A 576 7.91 -18.84 10.51
C GLN A 576 7.02 -20.05 10.22
N ALA A 577 7.39 -20.88 9.25
CA ALA A 577 6.66 -22.12 8.94
C ALA A 577 6.71 -23.11 10.10
N LEU A 578 7.86 -23.25 10.79
CA LEU A 578 7.96 -24.10 11.99
C LEU A 578 7.07 -23.58 13.12
N ALA A 579 7.08 -22.25 13.36
CA ALA A 579 6.22 -21.64 14.37
C ALA A 579 4.72 -21.79 14.01
N LEU A 580 4.36 -21.65 12.75
CA LEU A 580 3.00 -21.84 12.24
C LEU A 580 2.52 -23.27 12.43
N ASP A 581 3.34 -24.27 12.09
CA ASP A 581 3.01 -25.70 12.28
C ASP A 581 2.71 -26.00 13.76
N VAL A 582 3.55 -25.47 14.69
CA VAL A 582 3.34 -25.62 16.14
C VAL A 582 2.03 -24.97 16.60
N LEU A 583 1.76 -23.74 16.13
CA LEU A 583 0.56 -22.98 16.49
C LEU A 583 -0.72 -23.67 15.99
N LEU A 584 -0.73 -24.12 14.75
CA LEU A 584 -1.87 -24.84 14.16
C LEU A 584 -2.15 -26.15 14.89
N ALA A 585 -1.12 -26.95 15.18
CA ALA A 585 -1.27 -28.19 15.92
C ALA A 585 -1.76 -27.96 17.36
N ARG A 586 -1.29 -26.91 18.05
CA ARG A 586 -1.80 -26.47 19.35
C ARG A 586 -3.23 -25.94 19.31
N ALA A 587 -3.66 -25.38 18.20
CA ALA A 587 -5.05 -24.96 17.96
C ALA A 587 -5.99 -26.14 17.64
N GLY A 588 -5.45 -27.34 17.46
CA GLY A 588 -6.21 -28.54 17.14
C GLY A 588 -6.36 -28.84 15.65
N GLU A 589 -5.64 -28.11 14.80
CA GLU A 589 -5.61 -28.36 13.37
C GLU A 589 -4.73 -29.56 13.01
N ALA A 590 -5.08 -30.26 11.95
CA ALA A 590 -4.30 -31.39 11.47
C ALA A 590 -3.04 -30.90 10.72
N VAL A 591 -1.86 -31.11 11.31
CA VAL A 591 -0.59 -30.75 10.70
C VAL A 591 0.21 -32.01 10.36
N PRO A 592 0.67 -32.19 9.13
CA PRO A 592 1.48 -33.33 8.75
C PRO A 592 2.72 -33.49 9.62
N GLY A 593 2.94 -34.70 10.15
CA GLY A 593 4.06 -34.96 11.05
C GLY A 593 3.88 -34.57 12.52
N LEU A 594 2.78 -33.89 12.89
CA LEU A 594 2.46 -33.47 14.25
C LEU A 594 1.16 -34.12 14.73
N ALA A 595 1.09 -35.46 14.66
CA ALA A 595 -0.13 -36.21 14.90
C ALA A 595 -0.47 -36.39 16.39
N ASP A 596 0.47 -36.17 17.30
CA ASP A 596 0.28 -36.38 18.73
C ASP A 596 1.02 -35.28 19.56
N VAL A 597 0.72 -35.22 20.84
CA VAL A 597 1.25 -34.21 21.74
C VAL A 597 2.77 -34.27 21.82
N ALA A 598 3.37 -35.47 21.78
CA ALA A 598 4.83 -35.62 21.86
C ALA A 598 5.54 -35.06 20.64
N ALA A 599 4.96 -35.25 19.45
CA ALA A 599 5.47 -34.66 18.22
C ALA A 599 5.37 -33.13 18.23
N VAL A 600 4.27 -32.57 18.75
CA VAL A 600 4.07 -31.12 18.90
C VAL A 600 5.06 -30.55 19.93
N ASP A 601 5.28 -31.23 21.07
CA ASP A 601 6.27 -30.79 22.08
C ASP A 601 7.70 -30.83 21.52
N ALA A 602 8.03 -31.82 20.70
CA ALA A 602 9.33 -31.91 20.04
C ALA A 602 9.52 -30.77 19.01
N ALA A 603 8.46 -30.43 18.24
CA ALA A 603 8.49 -29.30 17.31
C ALA A 603 8.65 -27.96 18.03
N GLU A 604 7.94 -27.76 19.15
CA GLU A 604 8.08 -26.56 19.99
C GLU A 604 9.49 -26.46 20.60
N ALA A 605 10.10 -27.60 21.01
CA ALA A 605 11.47 -27.63 21.47
C ALA A 605 12.48 -27.29 20.35
N ALA A 606 12.26 -27.75 19.12
CA ALA A 606 13.08 -27.38 17.96
C ALA A 606 12.98 -25.88 17.65
N LEU A 607 11.77 -25.30 17.69
CA LEU A 607 11.55 -23.86 17.54
C LEU A 607 12.28 -23.08 18.64
N SER A 608 12.14 -23.51 19.89
CA SER A 608 12.84 -22.90 21.01
C SER A 608 14.37 -22.95 20.85
N SER A 609 14.91 -24.09 20.39
CA SER A 609 16.34 -24.20 20.09
C SER A 609 16.82 -23.24 19.02
N ALA A 610 16.09 -23.12 17.91
CA ALA A 610 16.41 -22.19 16.84
C ALA A 610 16.39 -20.73 17.32
N ILE A 611 15.39 -20.33 18.12
CA ILE A 611 15.30 -19.01 18.73
C ILE A 611 16.49 -18.77 19.69
N GLY A 612 16.87 -19.78 20.48
CA GLY A 612 18.04 -19.69 21.39
C GLY A 612 19.34 -19.44 20.61
N ALA A 613 19.55 -20.13 19.50
CA ALA A 613 20.70 -19.94 18.61
C ALA A 613 20.73 -18.53 18.00
N LEU A 614 19.59 -18.03 17.50
CA LEU A 614 19.46 -16.67 16.97
C LEU A 614 19.76 -15.61 18.03
N LEU A 615 19.27 -15.76 19.25
CA LEU A 615 19.57 -14.85 20.36
C LEU A 615 21.06 -14.87 20.74
N ALA A 616 21.73 -16.00 20.62
CA ALA A 616 23.15 -16.11 20.92
C ALA A 616 24.04 -15.40 19.86
N ASP A 617 23.64 -15.42 18.59
CA ASP A 617 24.38 -14.82 17.46
C ASP A 617 23.83 -13.45 17.02
N ALA A 618 22.99 -12.83 17.85
CA ALA A 618 22.23 -11.63 17.48
C ALA A 618 23.08 -10.37 17.22
N ASP A 619 24.35 -10.34 17.62
CA ASP A 619 25.23 -9.18 17.40
C ASP A 619 25.62 -9.00 15.93
N ALA A 620 25.68 -10.10 15.18
CA ALA A 620 26.03 -10.06 13.77
C ALA A 620 24.89 -9.47 12.87
N HIS A 621 23.62 -9.78 13.23
CA HIS A 621 22.46 -9.42 12.42
C HIS A 621 21.25 -9.02 13.27
N PRO A 622 21.30 -7.91 14.05
CA PRO A 622 20.26 -7.61 15.03
C PRO A 622 18.87 -7.39 14.41
N ALA A 623 18.75 -6.71 13.28
CA ALA A 623 17.46 -6.50 12.62
C ALA A 623 16.84 -7.81 12.10
N PHE A 624 17.64 -8.72 11.57
CA PHE A 624 17.17 -10.05 11.14
C PHE A 624 16.64 -10.88 12.30
N VAL A 625 17.35 -10.87 13.42
CA VAL A 625 16.89 -11.57 14.64
C VAL A 625 15.60 -10.95 15.17
N ALA A 626 15.43 -9.63 15.10
CA ALA A 626 14.19 -8.97 15.46
C ALA A 626 13.00 -9.47 14.62
N GLU A 627 13.19 -9.61 13.30
CA GLU A 627 12.18 -10.16 12.39
C GLU A 627 11.87 -11.64 12.71
N CYS A 628 12.87 -12.43 13.06
CA CYS A 628 12.69 -13.82 13.49
C CYS A 628 11.91 -13.96 14.81
N LEU A 629 12.04 -13.01 15.73
CA LEU A 629 11.28 -12.99 16.99
C LEU A 629 9.81 -12.57 16.80
N ALA A 630 9.44 -11.99 15.67
CA ALA A 630 8.06 -11.70 15.31
C ALA A 630 7.37 -12.98 14.82
N LEU A 631 6.79 -13.77 15.73
CA LEU A 631 6.03 -14.99 15.38
C LEU A 631 4.81 -14.67 14.51
N PRO A 632 4.26 -15.67 13.76
CA PRO A 632 3.08 -15.48 12.90
C PRO A 632 1.98 -14.71 13.63
N ASP A 633 1.44 -13.70 12.98
CA ASP A 633 0.35 -12.87 13.49
C ASP A 633 -1.02 -13.55 13.34
N PHE A 634 -2.08 -12.86 13.79
CA PHE A 634 -3.44 -13.38 13.68
C PHE A 634 -3.87 -13.60 12.21
N ASP A 635 -3.53 -12.67 11.32
CA ASP A 635 -3.95 -12.73 9.92
C ASP A 635 -3.29 -13.93 9.21
N THR A 636 -2.00 -14.18 9.49
CA THR A 636 -1.27 -15.37 9.01
C THR A 636 -1.88 -16.67 9.53
N LEU A 637 -2.27 -16.72 10.82
CA LEU A 637 -2.95 -17.90 11.39
C LEU A 637 -4.34 -18.10 10.78
N ALA A 638 -5.11 -17.02 10.65
CA ALA A 638 -6.44 -17.06 10.05
C ALA A 638 -6.41 -17.52 8.59
N ASP A 639 -5.36 -17.15 7.85
CA ASP A 639 -5.17 -17.59 6.49
C ASP A 639 -4.87 -19.10 6.37
N ALA A 640 -4.21 -19.68 7.36
CA ALA A 640 -3.80 -21.08 7.37
C ALA A 640 -4.90 -22.09 7.77
N VAL A 641 -6.04 -21.64 8.32
CA VAL A 641 -7.13 -22.50 8.77
C VAL A 641 -8.35 -22.43 7.84
N ALA A 642 -9.13 -23.51 7.76
CA ALA A 642 -10.35 -23.52 6.95
C ALA A 642 -11.49 -22.70 7.59
N VAL A 643 -11.61 -22.75 8.90
CA VAL A 643 -12.60 -22.00 9.69
C VAL A 643 -11.87 -21.20 10.76
N VAL A 644 -12.03 -19.88 10.74
CA VAL A 644 -11.36 -18.98 11.70
C VAL A 644 -12.16 -18.94 13.00
N ASP A 645 -11.57 -19.43 14.08
CA ASP A 645 -11.99 -19.19 15.46
C ASP A 645 -11.01 -18.22 16.13
N PRO A 646 -11.32 -16.92 16.20
CA PRO A 646 -10.38 -15.91 16.68
C PRO A 646 -9.93 -16.15 18.13
N ALA A 647 -10.83 -16.64 18.99
CA ALA A 647 -10.50 -16.85 20.41
C ALA A 647 -9.46 -17.95 20.57
N THR A 648 -9.62 -19.07 19.87
CA THR A 648 -8.68 -20.20 19.90
C THR A 648 -7.31 -19.79 19.34
N LEU A 649 -7.28 -19.12 18.17
CA LEU A 649 -6.02 -18.72 17.52
C LEU A 649 -5.22 -17.74 18.39
N LEU A 650 -5.88 -16.73 18.96
CA LEU A 650 -5.24 -15.75 19.85
C LEU A 650 -4.71 -16.40 21.14
N ALA A 651 -5.51 -17.24 21.80
CA ALA A 651 -5.09 -17.92 23.03
C ALA A 651 -3.90 -18.87 22.79
N THR A 652 -3.89 -19.58 21.65
CA THR A 652 -2.80 -20.48 21.28
C THR A 652 -1.50 -19.71 21.02
N ARG A 653 -1.59 -18.60 20.30
CA ARG A 653 -0.43 -17.73 20.02
C ARG A 653 0.14 -17.14 21.31
N ASP A 654 -0.69 -16.61 22.17
CA ASP A 654 -0.26 -16.04 23.45
C ASP A 654 0.39 -17.10 24.35
N GLY A 655 -0.20 -18.30 24.41
CA GLY A 655 0.36 -19.40 25.19
C GLY A 655 1.73 -19.86 24.71
N LEU A 656 1.99 -19.89 23.40
CA LEU A 656 3.31 -20.20 22.84
C LEU A 656 4.33 -19.11 23.19
N LEU A 657 3.97 -17.84 23.03
CA LEU A 657 4.83 -16.70 23.38
C LEU A 657 5.21 -16.72 24.87
N ASP A 658 4.25 -17.01 25.77
CA ASP A 658 4.50 -17.09 27.21
C ASP A 658 5.53 -18.18 27.55
N ARG A 659 5.39 -19.38 26.96
CA ARG A 659 6.33 -20.48 27.18
C ARG A 659 7.72 -20.19 26.64
N LEU A 660 7.83 -19.67 25.44
CA LEU A 660 9.11 -19.29 24.83
C LEU A 660 9.80 -18.16 25.62
N ALA A 661 9.04 -17.13 26.02
CA ALA A 661 9.57 -16.03 26.83
C ALA A 661 10.09 -16.52 28.19
N ALA A 662 9.37 -17.44 28.83
CA ALA A 662 9.80 -18.04 30.11
C ALA A 662 11.09 -18.84 29.92
N THR A 663 11.19 -19.66 28.88
CA THR A 663 12.37 -20.47 28.56
C THR A 663 13.62 -19.60 28.32
N HIS A 664 13.45 -18.49 27.56
CA HIS A 664 14.57 -17.64 27.15
C HIS A 664 14.77 -16.40 28.02
N ARG A 665 14.09 -16.27 29.19
CA ARG A 665 14.10 -15.08 30.05
C ARG A 665 15.50 -14.49 30.31
N ALA A 666 16.46 -15.33 30.63
CA ALA A 666 17.82 -14.88 30.93
C ALA A 666 18.54 -14.31 29.71
N ALA A 667 18.41 -14.97 28.54
CA ALA A 667 19.00 -14.52 27.28
C ALA A 667 18.34 -13.23 26.80
N LEU A 668 17.02 -13.13 26.89
CA LEU A 668 16.26 -11.93 26.56
C LEU A 668 16.70 -10.74 27.44
N ARG A 669 16.84 -10.94 28.76
CA ARG A 669 17.31 -9.87 29.65
C ARG A 669 18.73 -9.42 29.31
N ALA A 670 19.66 -10.37 29.15
CA ALA A 670 21.04 -10.04 28.77
C ALA A 670 21.11 -9.25 27.46
N ARG A 671 20.30 -9.65 26.45
CA ARG A 671 20.26 -8.97 25.16
C ARG A 671 19.65 -7.56 25.26
N PHE A 672 18.55 -7.39 26.01
CA PHE A 672 17.93 -6.09 26.28
C PHE A 672 18.92 -5.09 26.92
N ASP A 673 19.75 -5.57 27.88
CA ASP A 673 20.75 -4.73 28.54
C ASP A 673 21.93 -4.40 27.63
N ALA A 674 22.44 -5.37 26.88
CA ALA A 674 23.57 -5.19 25.97
C ALA A 674 23.31 -4.17 24.86
N LEU A 675 22.09 -4.07 24.40
CA LEU A 675 21.69 -3.13 23.33
C LEU A 675 21.37 -1.71 23.81
N ARG A 676 21.43 -1.42 25.10
CA ARG A 676 21.03 -0.13 25.70
C ARG A 676 21.71 1.07 25.03
N GLU A 677 23.02 1.02 24.86
CA GLU A 677 23.81 2.13 24.32
C GLU A 677 23.59 2.27 22.81
N ALA A 678 23.71 1.18 22.04
CA ALA A 678 23.54 1.17 20.58
C ALA A 678 22.14 1.58 20.14
N ALA A 679 21.10 1.33 20.96
CA ALA A 679 19.70 1.70 20.68
C ALA A 679 19.35 3.12 21.16
N GLY A 680 20.29 3.94 21.62
CA GLY A 680 20.02 5.21 22.32
C GLY A 680 19.49 6.34 21.48
N GLY A 681 19.89 6.47 20.21
CA GLY A 681 19.50 7.56 19.32
C GLY A 681 20.10 7.39 17.94
N GLY A 682 19.82 8.36 17.03
CA GLY A 682 20.27 8.33 15.62
C GLY A 682 19.27 7.60 14.71
N ILE A 683 19.34 7.92 13.43
CA ILE A 683 18.47 7.37 12.36
C ILE A 683 19.25 6.57 11.31
N ASP A 684 20.49 6.17 11.64
CA ASP A 684 21.26 5.27 10.80
C ASP A 684 20.83 3.80 10.99
N ASP A 685 21.14 2.96 10.02
CA ASP A 685 20.74 1.55 10.00
C ASP A 685 21.20 0.77 11.23
N ALA A 686 22.38 1.06 11.77
CA ALA A 686 22.90 0.34 12.94
C ALA A 686 22.11 0.67 14.20
N ALA A 687 21.79 1.95 14.43
CA ALA A 687 20.97 2.39 15.55
C ALA A 687 19.53 1.87 15.44
N MET A 688 18.93 1.92 14.24
CA MET A 688 17.59 1.36 14.00
C MET A 688 17.56 -0.15 14.20
N ALA A 689 18.56 -0.89 13.72
CA ALA A 689 18.68 -2.34 13.92
C ALA A 689 18.80 -2.73 15.40
N ALA A 690 19.61 -1.99 16.16
CA ALA A 690 19.75 -2.20 17.61
C ALA A 690 18.43 -1.93 18.35
N ARG A 691 17.68 -0.87 17.99
CA ARG A 691 16.36 -0.58 18.55
C ARG A 691 15.35 -1.65 18.18
N SER A 692 15.31 -2.09 16.92
CA SER A 692 14.41 -3.13 16.45
C SER A 692 14.55 -4.40 17.29
N LEU A 693 15.79 -4.89 17.47
CA LEU A 693 16.05 -6.07 18.30
C LEU A 693 15.71 -5.83 19.76
N ARG A 694 16.13 -4.70 20.33
CA ARG A 694 15.85 -4.38 21.73
C ARG A 694 14.35 -4.35 22.03
N HIS A 695 13.55 -3.83 21.11
CA HIS A 695 12.10 -3.74 21.25
C HIS A 695 11.40 -5.08 21.01
N ALA A 696 11.89 -5.91 20.08
CA ALA A 696 11.40 -7.27 19.88
C ALA A 696 11.64 -8.11 21.15
N VAL A 697 12.84 -8.02 21.72
CA VAL A 697 13.20 -8.66 23.00
C VAL A 697 12.32 -8.13 24.15
N LEU A 698 12.08 -6.81 24.22
CA LEU A 698 11.20 -6.19 25.22
C LEU A 698 9.78 -6.76 25.17
N ALA A 699 9.21 -6.96 23.97
CA ALA A 699 7.86 -7.49 23.81
C ALA A 699 7.73 -8.91 24.45
N TRP A 700 8.75 -9.73 24.33
CA TRP A 700 8.81 -11.05 24.96
C TRP A 700 9.09 -10.96 26.47
N LEU A 701 10.09 -10.17 26.86
CA LEU A 701 10.53 -10.05 28.26
C LEU A 701 9.41 -9.51 29.17
N SER A 702 8.59 -8.56 28.67
CA SER A 702 7.49 -7.95 29.41
C SER A 702 6.40 -8.95 29.82
N ARG A 703 6.33 -10.11 29.16
CA ARG A 703 5.39 -11.19 29.51
C ARG A 703 5.80 -11.95 30.78
N VAL A 704 7.08 -11.86 31.19
CA VAL A 704 7.68 -12.70 32.26
C VAL A 704 8.44 -11.91 33.31
N ASP A 705 8.51 -10.58 33.21
CA ASP A 705 9.27 -9.71 34.14
C ASP A 705 8.41 -8.66 34.85
N GLU A 706 7.08 -8.82 34.80
CA GLU A 706 6.12 -7.90 35.41
C GLU A 706 6.29 -6.45 34.90
N GLY A 707 6.80 -6.28 33.64
CA GLY A 707 7.03 -5.01 33.01
C GLY A 707 8.21 -4.19 33.54
N SER A 708 9.17 -4.83 34.24
CA SER A 708 10.36 -4.14 34.75
C SER A 708 11.17 -3.50 33.62
N ALA A 709 11.49 -4.26 32.57
CA ALA A 709 12.22 -3.77 31.42
C ALA A 709 11.46 -2.64 30.66
N ALA A 710 10.14 -2.72 30.60
CA ALA A 710 9.32 -1.68 29.99
C ALA A 710 9.37 -0.36 30.78
N ARG A 711 9.32 -0.41 32.12
CA ARG A 711 9.50 0.78 32.97
C ARG A 711 10.89 1.38 32.84
N GLU A 712 11.92 0.54 32.76
CA GLU A 712 13.31 0.98 32.53
C GLU A 712 13.42 1.73 31.18
N LEU A 713 12.91 1.11 30.11
CA LEU A 713 12.93 1.76 28.80
C LEU A 713 12.13 3.07 28.78
N TRP A 714 10.95 3.11 29.42
CA TRP A 714 10.14 4.32 29.53
C TRP A 714 10.88 5.48 30.21
N ALA A 715 11.66 5.18 31.25
CA ALA A 715 12.45 6.18 31.97
C ALA A 715 13.63 6.71 31.14
N ASP A 716 14.22 5.89 30.27
CA ASP A 716 15.43 6.20 29.51
C ASP A 716 15.13 6.66 28.07
N ALA A 717 13.89 6.49 27.57
CA ALA A 717 13.54 6.68 26.16
C ALA A 717 13.68 8.14 25.69
N THR A 718 14.52 8.35 24.69
CA THR A 718 14.75 9.66 24.06
C THR A 718 14.11 9.78 22.67
N THR A 719 13.90 8.66 21.97
CA THR A 719 13.26 8.61 20.64
C THR A 719 11.79 8.19 20.74
N MET A 720 10.97 8.59 19.75
CA MET A 720 9.57 8.18 19.66
C MET A 720 9.43 6.66 19.55
N THR A 721 10.32 6.00 18.80
CA THR A 721 10.36 4.54 18.67
C THR A 721 10.46 3.86 20.03
N ALA A 722 11.39 4.30 20.87
CA ALA A 722 11.61 3.73 22.20
C ALA A 722 10.43 4.03 23.16
N ARG A 723 9.88 5.24 23.11
CA ARG A 723 8.72 5.64 23.94
C ARG A 723 7.49 4.79 23.62
N LEU A 724 7.16 4.60 22.33
CA LEU A 724 6.01 3.80 21.93
C LEU A 724 6.23 2.30 22.22
N ALA A 725 7.46 1.79 22.08
CA ALA A 725 7.78 0.42 22.44
C ALA A 725 7.57 0.17 23.95
N ALA A 726 8.05 1.08 24.80
CA ALA A 726 7.85 1.02 26.24
C ALA A 726 6.38 1.09 26.64
N LEU A 727 5.63 2.06 26.10
CA LEU A 727 4.19 2.20 26.36
C LEU A 727 3.39 0.98 25.90
N ARG A 728 3.71 0.44 24.72
CA ARG A 728 3.07 -0.78 24.21
C ARG A 728 3.31 -1.95 25.14
N ALA A 729 4.56 -2.15 25.60
CA ALA A 729 4.89 -3.22 26.51
C ALA A 729 4.18 -3.07 27.87
N LEU A 730 4.12 -1.86 28.43
CA LEU A 730 3.37 -1.57 29.67
C LEU A 730 1.88 -1.85 29.54
N LEU A 731 1.30 -1.46 28.41
CA LEU A 731 -0.14 -1.60 28.13
C LEU A 731 -0.51 -3.08 27.90
N HIS A 732 0.30 -3.80 27.13
CA HIS A 732 0.06 -5.21 26.83
C HIS A 732 0.27 -6.12 28.05
N ALA A 733 1.28 -5.85 28.88
CA ALA A 733 1.51 -6.59 30.13
C ALA A 733 0.55 -6.19 31.27
N ARG A 734 -0.27 -5.16 31.10
CA ARG A 734 -1.23 -4.62 32.09
C ARG A 734 -0.59 -4.33 33.46
N VAL A 735 0.67 -3.88 33.44
CA VAL A 735 1.38 -3.58 34.67
C VAL A 735 0.97 -2.25 35.27
N SER A 736 1.13 -2.10 36.60
CA SER A 736 0.83 -0.85 37.29
C SER A 736 1.66 0.32 36.71
N GLY A 737 1.03 1.51 36.58
CA GLY A 737 1.66 2.72 36.08
C GLY A 737 1.47 2.94 34.56
N HIS A 738 0.85 2.00 33.80
CA HIS A 738 0.57 2.23 32.37
C HIS A 738 -0.38 3.39 32.11
N VAL A 739 -1.39 3.60 32.98
CA VAL A 739 -2.36 4.71 32.86
C VAL A 739 -1.65 6.06 33.01
N ASP A 740 -0.79 6.20 34.02
CA ASP A 740 -0.03 7.44 34.25
C ASP A 740 0.97 7.71 33.11
N ALA A 741 1.60 6.67 32.57
CA ALA A 741 2.52 6.80 31.45
C ALA A 741 1.79 7.25 30.17
N LEU A 742 0.62 6.67 29.88
CA LEU A 742 -0.23 7.08 28.74
C LEU A 742 -0.74 8.53 28.89
N ALA A 743 -1.17 8.93 30.10
CA ALA A 743 -1.61 10.29 30.35
C ALA A 743 -0.48 11.31 30.15
N ARG A 744 0.70 11.05 30.70
CA ARG A 744 1.90 11.90 30.49
C ARG A 744 2.28 12.03 29.04
N PHE A 745 2.23 10.93 28.29
CA PHE A 745 2.52 10.95 26.86
C PHE A 745 1.50 11.78 26.07
N SER A 746 0.21 11.60 26.34
CA SER A 746 -0.85 12.38 25.71
C SER A 746 -0.72 13.88 26.02
N ASP A 747 -0.44 14.25 27.28
CA ASP A 747 -0.26 15.63 27.70
C ASP A 747 0.95 16.31 27.05
N GLU A 748 2.10 15.57 26.97
CA GLU A 748 3.34 16.09 26.36
C GLU A 748 3.15 16.43 24.87
N PHE A 749 2.35 15.64 24.15
CA PHE A 749 2.18 15.75 22.70
C PHE A 749 0.78 16.22 22.29
N ALA A 750 0.01 16.83 23.18
CA ALA A 750 -1.37 17.22 22.95
C ALA A 750 -1.60 18.13 21.73
N THR A 751 -0.57 18.89 21.31
CA THR A 751 -0.63 19.78 20.14
C THR A 751 -0.08 19.17 18.84
N ASN A 752 0.48 17.93 18.90
CA ASN A 752 1.01 17.26 17.71
C ASN A 752 0.01 16.22 17.19
N PRO A 753 -0.69 16.47 16.06
CA PRO A 753 -1.72 15.57 15.57
C PRO A 753 -1.18 14.18 15.18
N LEU A 754 0.05 14.07 14.64
CA LEU A 754 0.65 12.80 14.24
C LEU A 754 1.01 11.93 15.46
N VAL A 755 1.46 12.55 16.55
CA VAL A 755 1.74 11.81 17.80
C VAL A 755 0.43 11.46 18.52
N THR A 756 -0.60 12.32 18.46
CA THR A 756 -1.94 12.01 18.95
C THR A 756 -2.52 10.77 18.23
N ASP A 757 -2.35 10.68 16.92
CA ASP A 757 -2.77 9.49 16.15
C ASP A 757 -2.03 8.23 16.59
N LYS A 758 -0.72 8.30 16.87
CA LYS A 758 0.06 7.18 17.42
C LYS A 758 -0.46 6.73 18.79
N TRP A 759 -0.77 7.70 19.66
CA TRP A 759 -1.35 7.41 20.99
C TRP A 759 -2.72 6.75 20.89
N ILE A 760 -3.60 7.26 20.04
CA ILE A 760 -4.95 6.69 19.79
C ILE A 760 -4.81 5.26 19.25
N ALA A 761 -3.95 5.04 18.25
CA ALA A 761 -3.71 3.71 17.68
C ALA A 761 -3.16 2.73 18.73
N LEU A 762 -2.26 3.20 19.60
CA LEU A 762 -1.73 2.37 20.69
C LEU A 762 -2.83 1.91 21.64
N VAL A 763 -3.74 2.79 22.06
CA VAL A 763 -4.88 2.46 22.92
C VAL A 763 -5.86 1.53 22.20
N ALA A 764 -6.20 1.82 20.94
CA ALA A 764 -7.14 1.04 20.14
C ALA A 764 -6.62 -0.38 19.80
N THR A 765 -5.31 -0.56 19.75
CA THR A 765 -4.67 -1.87 19.46
C THR A 765 -4.31 -2.67 20.70
N ARG A 766 -4.70 -2.26 21.90
CA ARG A 766 -4.52 -3.06 23.11
C ARG A 766 -5.17 -4.45 22.92
N PRO A 767 -4.40 -5.56 23.01
CA PRO A 767 -4.88 -6.89 22.62
C PRO A 767 -5.80 -7.50 23.68
N HIS A 768 -6.96 -6.86 23.88
CA HIS A 768 -7.97 -7.28 24.85
C HIS A 768 -9.38 -6.87 24.38
N PRO A 769 -10.41 -7.71 24.63
CA PRO A 769 -11.79 -7.38 24.29
C PRO A 769 -12.31 -6.07 24.91
N ASP A 770 -11.80 -5.71 26.09
CA ASP A 770 -12.20 -4.47 26.80
C ASP A 770 -11.60 -3.20 26.20
N ALA A 771 -10.71 -3.29 25.20
CA ALA A 771 -10.22 -2.12 24.46
C ALA A 771 -11.37 -1.31 23.83
N LEU A 772 -12.52 -1.95 23.56
CA LEU A 772 -13.70 -1.24 23.06
C LEU A 772 -14.22 -0.17 24.01
N PHE A 773 -14.09 -0.34 25.35
CA PHE A 773 -14.49 0.71 26.31
C PHE A 773 -13.60 1.96 26.16
N ASP A 774 -12.29 1.75 25.96
CA ASP A 774 -11.34 2.85 25.75
C ASP A 774 -11.63 3.56 24.41
N VAL A 775 -11.98 2.77 23.37
CA VAL A 775 -12.36 3.27 22.03
C VAL A 775 -13.66 4.09 22.10
N GLU A 776 -14.68 3.62 22.81
CA GLU A 776 -15.95 4.35 23.02
C GLU A 776 -15.71 5.66 23.78
N ALA A 777 -14.82 5.68 24.78
CA ALA A 777 -14.42 6.89 25.47
C ALA A 777 -13.70 7.88 24.54
N LEU A 778 -12.83 7.41 23.65
CA LEU A 778 -12.14 8.24 22.65
C LEU A 778 -13.11 8.80 21.61
N LEU A 779 -14.11 8.04 21.16
CA LEU A 779 -15.17 8.51 20.26
C LEU A 779 -16.03 9.62 20.88
N ALA A 780 -16.24 9.59 22.21
CA ALA A 780 -16.97 10.62 22.93
C ALA A 780 -16.07 11.83 23.33
N GLY A 781 -14.76 11.72 23.12
CA GLY A 781 -13.75 12.68 23.56
C GLY A 781 -13.41 13.75 22.53
N PRO A 782 -12.60 14.76 22.93
CA PRO A 782 -12.24 15.90 22.06
C PRO A 782 -11.29 15.54 20.91
N HIS A 783 -10.65 14.37 20.95
CA HIS A 783 -9.70 13.93 19.93
C HIS A 783 -10.39 13.28 18.72
N TRP A 784 -11.67 12.96 18.79
CA TRP A 784 -12.40 12.39 17.67
C TRP A 784 -12.73 13.45 16.62
N LEU A 785 -12.19 13.24 15.41
CA LEU A 785 -12.38 14.11 14.23
C LEU A 785 -12.79 13.24 13.05
N PRO A 786 -14.09 13.03 12.80
CA PRO A 786 -14.58 12.13 11.74
C PRO A 786 -14.26 12.64 10.33
N THR A 787 -13.95 13.90 10.15
CA THR A 787 -13.55 14.50 8.87
C THR A 787 -12.08 14.29 8.53
N ASN A 788 -11.24 13.89 9.51
CA ASN A 788 -9.82 13.62 9.29
C ASN A 788 -9.57 12.12 9.06
N PRO A 789 -9.14 11.69 7.86
CA PRO A 789 -8.93 10.28 7.54
C PRO A 789 -7.87 9.60 8.42
N ASN A 790 -6.83 10.32 8.86
CA ASN A 790 -5.79 9.77 9.73
C ASN A 790 -6.36 9.42 11.11
N ARG A 791 -7.20 10.29 11.67
CA ARG A 791 -7.86 10.06 12.94
C ARG A 791 -8.81 8.86 12.88
N VAL A 792 -9.57 8.72 11.78
CA VAL A 792 -10.44 7.54 11.55
C VAL A 792 -9.61 6.26 11.46
N ARG A 793 -8.49 6.28 10.73
CA ARG A 793 -7.58 5.14 10.65
C ARG A 793 -6.96 4.78 11.99
N ALA A 794 -6.52 5.79 12.75
CA ALA A 794 -5.89 5.58 14.06
C ALA A 794 -6.84 4.96 15.09
N LEU A 795 -8.12 5.30 15.07
CA LEU A 795 -9.10 4.79 16.02
C LEU A 795 -9.85 3.58 15.46
N ILE A 796 -10.74 3.78 14.50
CA ILE A 796 -11.64 2.73 14.02
C ILE A 796 -10.91 1.73 13.10
N GLY A 797 -10.02 2.23 12.24
CA GLY A 797 -9.18 1.36 11.40
C GLY A 797 -8.29 0.43 12.23
N SER A 798 -7.75 0.92 13.35
CA SER A 798 -6.94 0.11 14.28
C SER A 798 -7.76 -0.97 14.96
N VAL A 799 -9.00 -0.69 15.39
CA VAL A 799 -9.91 -1.74 15.92
C VAL A 799 -10.20 -2.78 14.85
N ALA A 800 -10.58 -2.34 13.66
CA ALA A 800 -11.07 -3.23 12.61
C ALA A 800 -9.99 -4.15 12.02
N ARG A 801 -8.72 -3.70 11.95
CA ARG A 801 -7.65 -4.41 11.23
C ARG A 801 -6.42 -4.77 12.07
N ALA A 802 -6.26 -4.18 13.25
CA ALA A 802 -5.06 -4.39 14.08
C ALA A 802 -5.37 -4.86 15.51
N ASN A 803 -6.65 -5.02 15.86
CA ASN A 803 -7.06 -5.58 17.16
C ASN A 803 -8.10 -6.70 17.00
N PRO A 804 -7.69 -7.90 16.60
CA PRO A 804 -8.61 -9.02 16.42
C PRO A 804 -9.35 -9.40 17.71
N ALA A 805 -8.74 -9.19 18.90
CA ALA A 805 -9.39 -9.46 20.19
C ALA A 805 -10.61 -8.56 20.43
N ALA A 806 -10.55 -7.29 20.02
CA ALA A 806 -11.64 -6.33 20.15
C ALA A 806 -12.63 -6.45 18.99
N PHE A 807 -12.15 -6.57 17.76
CA PHE A 807 -12.99 -6.67 16.56
C PHE A 807 -13.87 -7.93 16.60
N HIS A 808 -13.29 -9.08 16.92
CA HIS A 808 -13.98 -10.38 17.01
C HIS A 808 -14.53 -10.68 18.43
N ARG A 809 -14.78 -9.67 19.22
CA ARG A 809 -15.35 -9.84 20.56
C ARG A 809 -16.61 -10.72 20.50
N ALA A 810 -16.67 -11.69 21.43
CA ALA A 810 -17.65 -12.78 21.38
C ALA A 810 -19.13 -12.34 21.38
N ASP A 811 -19.46 -11.15 21.87
CA ASP A 811 -20.82 -10.57 21.83
C ASP A 811 -21.13 -9.78 20.56
N GLY A 812 -20.18 -9.69 19.61
CA GLY A 812 -20.29 -8.96 18.35
C GLY A 812 -20.22 -7.43 18.48
N ALA A 813 -19.81 -6.89 19.63
CA ALA A 813 -19.73 -5.45 19.85
C ALA A 813 -18.73 -4.77 18.92
N GLY A 814 -17.58 -5.41 18.61
CA GLY A 814 -16.59 -4.89 17.66
C GLY A 814 -17.17 -4.74 16.25
N TYR A 815 -17.92 -5.71 15.76
CA TYR A 815 -18.59 -5.64 14.47
C TYR A 815 -19.62 -4.51 14.41
N ARG A 816 -20.46 -4.38 15.47
CA ARG A 816 -21.45 -3.30 15.54
C ARG A 816 -20.80 -1.92 15.58
N LEU A 817 -19.69 -1.76 16.32
CA LEU A 817 -18.95 -0.50 16.38
C LEU A 817 -18.46 -0.10 14.99
N VAL A 818 -17.77 -1.01 14.29
CA VAL A 818 -17.17 -0.70 12.97
C VAL A 818 -18.28 -0.43 11.94
N ALA A 819 -19.34 -1.23 11.91
CA ALA A 819 -20.46 -1.02 11.00
C ALA A 819 -21.18 0.32 11.25
N ALA A 820 -21.42 0.69 12.51
CA ALA A 820 -22.05 1.96 12.87
C ALA A 820 -21.18 3.17 12.49
N GLN A 821 -19.86 3.07 12.69
CA GLN A 821 -18.94 4.13 12.29
C GLN A 821 -18.81 4.22 10.75
N ALA A 822 -18.81 3.10 10.03
CA ALA A 822 -18.83 3.12 8.57
C ALA A 822 -20.08 3.83 8.04
N LEU A 823 -21.27 3.56 8.61
CA LEU A 823 -22.51 4.25 8.25
C LEU A 823 -22.43 5.75 8.51
N ALA A 824 -21.92 6.16 9.68
CA ALA A 824 -21.80 7.56 10.03
C ALA A 824 -20.80 8.34 9.14
N LEU A 825 -19.74 7.65 8.70
CA LEU A 825 -18.68 8.22 7.87
C LEU A 825 -19.03 8.25 6.37
N ASP A 826 -19.99 7.45 5.92
CA ASP A 826 -20.37 7.38 4.50
C ASP A 826 -20.89 8.71 3.96
N ALA A 827 -21.61 9.48 4.78
CA ALA A 827 -22.07 10.82 4.43
C ALA A 827 -20.94 11.88 4.43
N ILE A 828 -19.79 11.61 5.07
CA ILE A 828 -18.64 12.52 5.20
C ILE A 828 -17.60 12.20 4.11
N ASN A 829 -17.11 10.97 4.11
CA ASN A 829 -16.11 10.48 3.17
C ASN A 829 -16.40 9.00 2.80
N PRO A 830 -17.06 8.75 1.66
CA PRO A 830 -17.44 7.43 1.20
C PRO A 830 -16.28 6.44 1.06
N GLN A 831 -15.12 6.89 0.58
CA GLN A 831 -13.93 6.05 0.42
C GLN A 831 -13.43 5.51 1.76
N VAL A 832 -13.39 6.36 2.79
CA VAL A 832 -13.00 5.95 4.15
C VAL A 832 -14.01 4.96 4.73
N ALA A 833 -15.30 5.19 4.52
CA ALA A 833 -16.36 4.29 4.96
C ALA A 833 -16.27 2.91 4.27
N ALA A 834 -16.09 2.87 2.94
CA ALA A 834 -15.94 1.63 2.18
C ALA A 834 -14.73 0.79 2.66
N ARG A 835 -13.60 1.45 2.97
CA ARG A 835 -12.41 0.79 3.53
C ARG A 835 -12.66 0.15 4.90
N LEU A 836 -13.52 0.75 5.74
CA LEU A 836 -13.93 0.14 7.01
C LEU A 836 -14.81 -1.08 6.80
N VAL A 837 -15.75 -1.02 5.86
CA VAL A 837 -16.60 -2.17 5.48
C VAL A 837 -15.76 -3.33 4.94
N GLY A 838 -14.65 -3.03 4.23
CA GLY A 838 -13.69 -4.03 3.76
C GLY A 838 -13.04 -4.87 4.88
N ALA A 839 -13.11 -4.44 6.16
CA ALA A 839 -12.62 -5.25 7.28
C ALA A 839 -13.40 -6.56 7.49
N PHE A 840 -14.59 -6.69 6.87
CA PHE A 840 -15.42 -7.90 6.92
C PHE A 840 -15.11 -8.91 5.79
N GLU A 841 -14.08 -8.69 4.98
CA GLU A 841 -13.71 -9.53 3.83
C GLU A 841 -13.51 -11.02 4.17
N GLY A 842 -13.01 -11.32 5.38
CA GLY A 842 -12.86 -12.70 5.88
C GLY A 842 -14.14 -13.39 6.33
N LEU A 843 -15.30 -12.71 6.29
CA LEU A 843 -16.60 -13.20 6.79
C LEU A 843 -16.96 -14.63 6.36
N PRO A 844 -16.78 -15.07 5.11
CA PRO A 844 -17.12 -16.42 4.68
C PRO A 844 -16.37 -17.54 5.42
N ARG A 845 -15.19 -17.23 5.98
CA ARG A 845 -14.30 -18.18 6.65
C ARG A 845 -14.40 -18.14 8.19
N TRP A 846 -15.16 -17.20 8.75
CA TRP A 846 -15.32 -17.11 10.21
C TRP A 846 -16.21 -18.21 10.76
N SER A 847 -16.10 -18.50 12.05
CA SER A 847 -16.99 -19.44 12.72
C SER A 847 -18.46 -19.02 12.57
N SER A 848 -19.40 -19.97 12.55
CA SER A 848 -20.83 -19.70 12.33
C SER A 848 -21.39 -18.65 13.29
N ALA A 849 -20.91 -18.64 14.54
CA ALA A 849 -21.33 -17.66 15.55
C ALA A 849 -20.81 -16.26 15.23
N ALA A 850 -19.57 -16.12 14.77
CA ALA A 850 -18.98 -14.85 14.34
C ALA A 850 -19.68 -14.33 13.07
N GLN A 851 -19.91 -15.20 12.09
CA GLN A 851 -20.65 -14.87 10.87
C GLN A 851 -22.04 -14.30 11.15
N ALA A 852 -22.82 -14.95 12.02
CA ALA A 852 -24.16 -14.50 12.35
C ALA A 852 -24.15 -13.07 12.94
N ARG A 853 -23.27 -12.81 13.90
CA ARG A 853 -23.14 -11.49 14.54
C ARG A 853 -22.62 -10.41 13.60
N ALA A 854 -21.70 -10.75 12.69
CA ALA A 854 -21.20 -9.81 11.70
C ALA A 854 -22.28 -9.47 10.66
N ARG A 855 -23.06 -10.44 10.19
CA ARG A 855 -24.22 -10.19 9.30
C ARG A 855 -25.28 -9.32 9.96
N ASP A 856 -25.60 -9.55 11.25
CA ASP A 856 -26.51 -8.69 12.00
C ASP A 856 -25.99 -7.24 12.08
N ALA A 857 -24.69 -7.04 12.26
CA ALA A 857 -24.10 -5.71 12.28
C ALA A 857 -24.13 -5.03 10.88
N LEU A 858 -23.87 -5.78 9.82
CA LEU A 858 -23.91 -5.28 8.45
C LEU A 858 -25.33 -5.01 7.95
N ALA A 859 -26.35 -5.68 8.48
CA ALA A 859 -27.74 -5.46 8.12
C ALA A 859 -28.21 -4.01 8.36
N ALA A 860 -27.64 -3.31 9.34
CA ALA A 860 -27.91 -1.90 9.59
C ALA A 860 -27.40 -1.00 8.44
N LEU A 861 -26.24 -1.33 7.86
CA LEU A 861 -25.72 -0.67 6.66
C LEU A 861 -26.57 -1.02 5.44
N ALA A 862 -26.97 -2.27 5.26
CA ALA A 862 -27.74 -2.73 4.12
C ALA A 862 -29.11 -2.05 4.00
N GLY A 863 -29.73 -1.67 5.13
CA GLY A 863 -31.02 -0.98 5.21
C GLY A 863 -30.99 0.54 5.05
N ALA A 864 -29.80 1.18 5.00
CA ALA A 864 -29.64 2.64 4.94
C ALA A 864 -29.42 3.14 3.50
N ASP A 865 -29.63 4.44 3.29
CA ASP A 865 -29.15 5.13 2.07
C ASP A 865 -27.61 5.25 2.16
N ARG A 866 -26.89 4.90 1.08
CA ARG A 866 -25.44 4.76 1.07
C ARG A 866 -24.82 5.15 -0.26
N SER A 867 -23.54 5.53 -0.20
CA SER A 867 -22.74 5.84 -1.38
C SER A 867 -22.54 4.61 -2.30
N ARG A 868 -22.09 4.86 -3.51
CA ARG A 868 -21.71 3.79 -4.46
C ARG A 868 -20.55 2.97 -3.94
N ASP A 869 -19.56 3.63 -3.30
CA ASP A 869 -18.37 3.03 -2.70
C ASP A 869 -18.77 1.94 -1.69
N VAL A 870 -19.57 2.30 -0.70
CA VAL A 870 -20.04 1.37 0.34
C VAL A 870 -20.98 0.31 -0.22
N ALA A 871 -21.87 0.68 -1.15
CA ALA A 871 -22.84 -0.24 -1.73
C ALA A 871 -22.18 -1.37 -2.53
N GLU A 872 -21.11 -1.09 -3.28
CA GLU A 872 -20.36 -2.11 -4.02
C GLU A 872 -19.65 -3.09 -3.10
N VAL A 873 -18.95 -2.59 -2.07
CA VAL A 873 -18.25 -3.45 -1.09
C VAL A 873 -19.25 -4.36 -0.36
N LEU A 874 -20.37 -3.81 0.10
CA LEU A 874 -21.43 -4.62 0.75
C LEU A 874 -21.99 -5.69 -0.17
N ALA A 875 -22.29 -5.36 -1.43
CA ALA A 875 -22.83 -6.34 -2.39
C ALA A 875 -21.86 -7.51 -2.62
N ARG A 876 -20.54 -7.26 -2.58
CA ARG A 876 -19.51 -8.30 -2.71
C ARG A 876 -19.40 -9.16 -1.44
N LEU A 877 -19.62 -8.59 -0.25
CA LEU A 877 -19.62 -9.33 1.02
C LEU A 877 -20.85 -10.22 1.19
N GLU A 878 -21.98 -9.89 0.51
CA GLU A 878 -23.25 -10.64 0.55
C GLU A 878 -23.33 -11.73 -0.53
N ALA A 879 -22.54 -11.62 -1.60
CA ALA A 879 -22.49 -12.57 -2.71
C ALA A 879 -21.77 -13.89 -2.30
#